data_e99e0efe82bc4a8df0fae8138ab29f2b
#
_entry.id   e99e0efe82bc4a8df0fae8138ab29f2b
#
_cell.length_a   1.000
_cell.length_b   1.000
_cell.length_c   1.000
_cell.angle_alpha   90.00
_cell.angle_beta   90.00
_cell.angle_gamma   90.00
#
_symmetry.space_group_name_H-M   'P 1'
#
loop_
_entity.id
_entity.type
_entity.pdbx_description
1 polymer ?
#
loop_
_entity_poly.entity_id
_entity_poly.type
_entity_poly.pdbx_seq_one_letter_code
_entity_poly.pdbx_strand_id
1 'polypeptide(L)'
;MNYEQRLKAAARVVLADDSRAGDAPVEAASFGVTATLKPYQVEGVSWLIRRYNLGVNVILGDEMGLGKTLQAISFLSYLKVHKKSPGPFLVLCPLSVTDGWVSEVVKFAPNLEVLRYVGDKEHRRSLRWKMHEHVKEQSSSYNGSLLPFDILLTTYDIALMDQDFLSQISWQYAVIDEAQRLKNPSSVLYSLLKDRFLMPRRLLMTGTPIQNNLTELWALMHFCMPSVFGTLDQFLFTFKEAGNPSSAKVKEQFQSLKCILGAFMLRRTKAKLIECGNLVLPALTEITVMAPLLSLQKKVYLSILRKELPKLLALSSRTSNHQSLQNIVIQLRKASSHPYLFPGIEPEPFEEGEHLVQASGKLMILDQLLQKLHDSGHRVLLFAQMTHTLDILQDFLELRKYSYERLDGSVRAEERFSAIRSFSGQSIKGSLNSESDQNGAFVFMISTRAGGVGLNLVAADTVIFYEQDWNPQVDKQALQRAHRIGQMNHVLSINLVTRHTVDEVIMRRAERKLQLSHNVVGDDVMNWEGKETAGVETGDLRSIIFGLHRFDPTEISTEKLGETQMSDLNAMVEKVLAKRYEQTAEKDDRKFEVNPLDLSSGSDIAIGESSTSVGLDPGLDDASYLSWVEKLKEASQTGSNPIMESGTRRQAPEEKHLKHEAAKKKAEEKKLSKWEALGYCSLSVKEPIPPEDSDMMSDSGSVHFVYGDCTQPSKICPSEPTVIFSCVDDSGNWGCGGMFDALAKLSASIPDAYQQASEFGDLHVGDLHLIRINEGSDEQNMEGGSPQWVALAVVQSYSIRRKIPRSKISLPDLERCLSKASFSAAQNSASIHMPRIGYQDGSDRSDWYTVECLLRKYASVYGIKFFVYYYRRST
;
A
#
# COMPACT_ATOMS: atom_id res chain seq x y z
N MET A 1 19.91 -43.15 6.34
CA MET A 1 19.57 -41.91 7.10
C MET A 1 18.21 -41.46 6.66
N ASN A 2 17.27 -41.29 7.59
CA ASN A 2 16.01 -40.62 7.27
C ASN A 2 16.23 -39.12 7.05
N TYR A 3 15.22 -38.42 6.56
CA TYR A 3 15.32 -37.00 6.21
C TYR A 3 15.73 -36.11 7.40
N GLU A 4 15.13 -36.32 8.57
CA GLU A 4 15.45 -35.62 9.81
C GLU A 4 16.89 -35.85 10.28
N GLN A 5 17.34 -37.11 10.25
CA GLN A 5 18.74 -37.47 10.60
C GLN A 5 19.75 -36.78 9.68
N ARG A 6 19.43 -36.64 8.39
CA ARG A 6 20.26 -35.93 7.42
C ARG A 6 20.37 -34.45 7.76
N LEU A 7 19.24 -33.78 8.07
CA LEU A 7 19.22 -32.41 8.49
C LEU A 7 19.97 -32.17 9.81
N LYS A 8 19.78 -33.05 10.79
CA LYS A 8 20.52 -33.01 12.06
C LYS A 8 22.03 -33.19 11.87
N ALA A 9 22.44 -34.08 10.98
CA ALA A 9 23.85 -34.28 10.67
C ALA A 9 24.47 -33.04 10.02
N ALA A 10 23.79 -32.42 9.04
CA ALA A 10 24.23 -31.17 8.43
C ALA A 10 24.33 -30.05 9.46
N ALA A 11 23.32 -29.90 10.31
CA ALA A 11 23.34 -28.89 11.38
C ALA A 11 24.49 -29.10 12.39
N ARG A 12 24.77 -30.35 12.78
CA ARG A 12 25.87 -30.67 13.71
C ARG A 12 27.24 -30.30 13.11
N VAL A 13 27.48 -30.52 11.84
CA VAL A 13 28.72 -30.13 11.16
C VAL A 13 28.94 -28.64 11.22
N VAL A 14 27.88 -27.87 10.96
CA VAL A 14 27.91 -26.39 10.98
C VAL A 14 28.10 -25.85 12.40
N LEU A 15 27.41 -26.41 13.40
CA LEU A 15 27.49 -25.98 14.80
C LEU A 15 28.79 -26.44 15.49
N ALA A 16 29.43 -27.52 15.05
CA ALA A 16 30.71 -27.96 15.59
C ALA A 16 31.84 -26.95 15.36
N ASP A 17 31.72 -26.11 14.34
CA ASP A 17 32.68 -25.06 14.07
C ASP A 17 32.54 -23.86 15.04
N ASP A 18 31.31 -23.56 15.48
CA ASP A 18 31.06 -22.50 16.47
C ASP A 18 31.75 -22.79 17.80
N SER A 19 31.88 -24.05 18.19
CA SER A 19 32.54 -24.46 19.44
C SER A 19 34.06 -24.49 19.37
N ARG A 20 34.63 -24.43 18.16
CA ARG A 20 36.08 -24.43 17.91
C ARG A 20 36.69 -23.04 17.76
N ALA A 21 35.86 -22.05 17.44
CA ALA A 21 36.31 -20.70 17.20
C ALA A 21 36.54 -19.98 18.55
N GLY A 22 37.79 -19.83 18.98
CA GLY A 22 38.17 -18.85 19.99
C GLY A 22 37.98 -17.45 19.40
N ASP A 23 36.92 -16.78 19.78
CA ASP A 23 36.48 -15.53 19.15
C ASP A 23 37.38 -14.36 19.62
N ALA A 24 38.33 -13.96 18.78
CA ALA A 24 38.77 -12.58 18.79
C ALA A 24 37.64 -11.71 18.20
N PRO A 25 37.13 -10.69 18.90
CA PRO A 25 36.06 -9.85 18.36
C PRO A 25 36.54 -9.19 17.06
N VAL A 26 35.68 -9.24 16.05
CA VAL A 26 35.97 -8.67 14.74
C VAL A 26 35.93 -7.15 14.84
N GLU A 27 37.08 -6.47 14.63
CA GLU A 27 37.12 -5.02 14.58
C GLU A 27 36.57 -4.50 13.24
N ALA A 28 35.40 -3.88 13.25
CA ALA A 28 34.77 -3.34 12.05
C ALA A 28 35.60 -2.28 11.33
N ALA A 29 36.39 -1.50 12.09
CA ALA A 29 37.30 -0.51 11.55
C ALA A 29 38.41 -1.12 10.67
N SER A 30 38.83 -2.37 10.94
CA SER A 30 39.90 -3.05 10.18
C SER A 30 39.53 -3.34 8.72
N PHE A 31 38.22 -3.35 8.40
CA PHE A 31 37.72 -3.54 7.04
C PHE A 31 37.00 -2.31 6.48
N GLY A 32 37.27 -1.12 7.01
CA GLY A 32 36.83 0.15 6.44
C GLY A 32 35.41 0.56 6.79
N VAL A 33 34.80 -0.02 7.84
CA VAL A 33 33.50 0.40 8.34
C VAL A 33 33.68 1.51 9.37
N THR A 34 33.08 2.66 9.13
CA THR A 34 33.16 3.86 9.98
C THR A 34 32.18 3.85 11.14
N ALA A 35 31.18 2.98 11.11
CA ALA A 35 30.14 2.86 12.14
C ALA A 35 30.65 2.09 13.36
N THR A 36 30.29 2.55 14.55
CA THR A 36 30.46 1.78 15.80
C THR A 36 29.32 0.75 15.90
N LEU A 37 29.68 -0.52 15.71
CA LEU A 37 28.73 -1.61 15.84
C LEU A 37 28.41 -1.90 17.31
N LYS A 38 27.14 -2.18 17.60
CA LYS A 38 26.74 -2.67 18.93
C LYS A 38 27.26 -4.11 19.15
N PRO A 39 27.46 -4.56 20.42
CA PRO A 39 28.02 -5.89 20.69
C PRO A 39 27.35 -7.03 19.95
N TYR A 40 26.02 -7.07 19.93
CA TYR A 40 25.28 -8.10 19.20
C TYR A 40 25.45 -7.98 17.68
N GLN A 41 25.69 -6.79 17.13
CA GLN A 41 25.97 -6.61 15.70
C GLN A 41 27.35 -7.14 15.34
N VAL A 42 28.35 -6.91 16.19
CA VAL A 42 29.68 -7.50 16.05
C VAL A 42 29.60 -9.02 16.03
N GLU A 43 28.85 -9.61 16.98
CA GLU A 43 28.58 -11.05 17.03
C GLU A 43 27.90 -11.53 15.74
N GLY A 44 26.90 -10.80 15.23
CA GLY A 44 26.22 -11.12 13.98
C GLY A 44 27.16 -11.11 12.77
N VAL A 45 28.01 -10.11 12.63
CA VAL A 45 29.00 -10.04 11.56
C VAL A 45 30.02 -11.17 11.68
N SER A 46 30.50 -11.48 12.90
CA SER A 46 31.40 -12.61 13.16
C SER A 46 30.76 -13.94 12.77
N TRP A 47 29.46 -14.10 13.09
CA TRP A 47 28.70 -15.29 12.69
C TRP A 47 28.57 -15.40 11.17
N LEU A 48 28.29 -14.32 10.44
CA LEU A 48 28.23 -14.29 8.98
C LEU A 48 29.59 -14.70 8.35
N ILE A 49 30.68 -14.19 8.90
CA ILE A 49 32.03 -14.51 8.46
C ILE A 49 32.34 -16.01 8.64
N ARG A 50 31.99 -16.59 9.81
CA ARG A 50 32.17 -18.03 10.07
C ARG A 50 31.41 -18.88 9.05
N ARG A 51 30.11 -18.57 8.83
CA ARG A 51 29.27 -19.30 7.87
C ARG A 51 29.77 -19.16 6.43
N TYR A 52 30.26 -17.99 6.06
CA TYR A 52 30.90 -17.79 4.75
C TYR A 52 32.14 -18.67 4.58
N ASN A 53 33.01 -18.75 5.58
CA ASN A 53 34.21 -19.58 5.52
C ASN A 53 33.88 -21.07 5.40
N LEU A 54 32.81 -21.53 6.02
CA LEU A 54 32.30 -22.90 5.91
C LEU A 54 31.60 -23.19 4.57
N GLY A 55 31.36 -22.17 3.75
CA GLY A 55 30.63 -22.34 2.52
C GLY A 55 29.10 -22.45 2.67
N VAL A 56 28.56 -22.01 3.80
CA VAL A 56 27.14 -22.13 4.15
C VAL A 56 26.42 -20.81 3.85
N ASN A 57 25.33 -20.87 3.13
CA ASN A 57 24.40 -19.76 2.96
C ASN A 57 23.46 -19.68 4.16
N VAL A 58 23.02 -18.48 4.51
CA VAL A 58 22.35 -18.25 5.79
C VAL A 58 21.19 -17.24 5.70
N ILE A 59 20.36 -17.28 6.75
CA ILE A 59 19.29 -16.33 6.96
C ILE A 59 19.61 -15.49 8.20
N LEU A 60 19.71 -14.16 8.01
CA LEU A 60 19.76 -13.21 9.12
C LEU A 60 18.31 -12.83 9.48
N GLY A 61 17.80 -13.51 10.48
CA GLY A 61 16.41 -13.46 10.93
C GLY A 61 16.18 -12.51 12.11
N ASP A 62 17.10 -11.63 12.43
CA ASP A 62 17.00 -10.63 13.50
C ASP A 62 15.70 -9.83 13.39
N GLU A 63 15.10 -9.49 14.51
CA GLU A 63 13.91 -8.66 14.56
C GLU A 63 14.13 -7.32 13.82
N MET A 64 13.07 -6.73 13.29
CA MET A 64 13.19 -5.46 12.57
C MET A 64 13.67 -4.35 13.51
N GLY A 65 14.49 -3.44 12.97
CA GLY A 65 15.08 -2.34 13.75
C GLY A 65 16.38 -2.68 14.49
N LEU A 66 16.91 -3.91 14.36
CA LEU A 66 18.20 -4.32 14.96
C LEU A 66 19.42 -4.04 14.05
N GLY A 67 19.25 -3.36 12.92
CA GLY A 67 20.35 -2.95 12.04
C GLY A 67 20.92 -4.09 11.19
N LYS A 68 20.06 -4.93 10.61
CA LYS A 68 20.45 -5.99 9.66
C LYS A 68 21.23 -5.43 8.46
N THR A 69 20.78 -4.30 7.92
CA THR A 69 21.44 -3.61 6.79
C THR A 69 22.89 -3.29 7.11
N LEU A 70 23.15 -2.69 8.27
CA LEU A 70 24.51 -2.35 8.71
C LEU A 70 25.38 -3.60 8.89
N GLN A 71 24.82 -4.69 9.43
CA GLN A 71 25.54 -5.96 9.54
C GLN A 71 25.90 -6.54 8.16
N ALA A 72 24.98 -6.48 7.19
CA ALA A 72 25.24 -6.94 5.82
C ALA A 72 26.28 -6.06 5.11
N ILE A 73 26.20 -4.73 5.23
CA ILE A 73 27.19 -3.80 4.68
C ILE A 73 28.58 -4.06 5.26
N SER A 74 28.66 -4.23 6.58
CA SER A 74 29.92 -4.57 7.27
C SER A 74 30.50 -5.88 6.78
N PHE A 75 29.66 -6.88 6.56
CA PHE A 75 30.09 -8.17 6.01
C PHE A 75 30.57 -8.05 4.55
N LEU A 76 29.89 -7.29 3.68
CA LEU A 76 30.35 -7.06 2.30
C LEU A 76 31.69 -6.31 2.26
N SER A 77 31.88 -5.32 3.15
CA SER A 77 33.14 -4.62 3.30
C SER A 77 34.28 -5.56 3.74
N TYR A 78 33.98 -6.48 4.68
CA TYR A 78 34.92 -7.54 5.06
C TYR A 78 35.33 -8.43 3.86
N LEU A 79 34.36 -8.83 3.02
CA LEU A 79 34.64 -9.63 1.83
C LEU A 79 35.58 -8.89 0.87
N LYS A 80 35.36 -7.61 0.64
CA LYS A 80 36.23 -6.79 -0.21
C LYS A 80 37.64 -6.67 0.34
N VAL A 81 37.79 -6.31 1.59
CA VAL A 81 39.10 -5.97 2.21
C VAL A 81 39.90 -7.24 2.56
N HIS A 82 39.31 -8.16 3.33
CA HIS A 82 40.03 -9.32 3.85
C HIS A 82 40.05 -10.51 2.89
N LYS A 83 38.95 -10.74 2.16
CA LYS A 83 38.91 -11.83 1.17
C LYS A 83 39.37 -11.40 -0.21
N LYS A 84 39.69 -10.11 -0.39
CA LYS A 84 40.11 -9.51 -1.67
C LYS A 84 39.13 -9.86 -2.81
N SER A 85 37.85 -9.98 -2.48
CA SER A 85 36.79 -10.23 -3.44
C SER A 85 36.27 -8.90 -3.99
N PRO A 86 36.58 -8.53 -5.24
CA PRO A 86 36.17 -7.24 -5.80
C PRO A 86 34.69 -7.15 -6.16
N GLY A 87 33.88 -8.16 -5.82
CA GLY A 87 32.51 -8.28 -6.28
C GLY A 87 32.41 -8.94 -7.66
N PRO A 88 31.33 -8.77 -8.40
CA PRO A 88 30.17 -7.93 -8.06
C PRO A 88 29.25 -8.57 -7.01
N PHE A 89 28.73 -7.74 -6.12
CA PHE A 89 27.73 -8.10 -5.12
C PHE A 89 26.35 -7.63 -5.57
N LEU A 90 25.35 -8.51 -5.47
CA LEU A 90 23.96 -8.16 -5.77
C LEU A 90 23.20 -7.87 -4.47
N VAL A 91 22.52 -6.74 -4.39
CA VAL A 91 21.55 -6.45 -3.32
C VAL A 91 20.17 -6.31 -3.93
N LEU A 92 19.27 -7.24 -3.58
CA LEU A 92 17.86 -7.18 -3.93
C LEU A 92 17.06 -6.68 -2.72
N CYS A 93 16.36 -5.57 -2.89
CA CYS A 93 15.57 -4.99 -1.82
C CYS A 93 14.27 -4.37 -2.35
N PRO A 94 13.29 -4.08 -1.50
CA PRO A 94 12.12 -3.29 -1.88
C PRO A 94 12.49 -1.86 -2.28
N LEU A 95 11.72 -1.28 -3.21
CA LEU A 95 11.97 0.07 -3.74
C LEU A 95 12.09 1.13 -2.63
N SER A 96 11.28 1.02 -1.59
CA SER A 96 11.23 1.99 -0.49
C SER A 96 12.48 2.05 0.39
N VAL A 97 13.37 1.06 0.31
CA VAL A 97 14.61 1.01 1.11
C VAL A 97 15.87 1.25 0.28
N THR A 98 15.74 1.39 -1.03
CA THR A 98 16.90 1.55 -1.93
C THR A 98 17.79 2.73 -1.56
N ASP A 99 17.18 3.90 -1.28
CA ASP A 99 17.94 5.10 -0.92
C ASP A 99 18.54 5.03 0.48
N GLY A 100 17.86 4.33 1.39
CA GLY A 100 18.40 3.99 2.71
C GLY A 100 19.67 3.15 2.59
N TRP A 101 19.65 2.12 1.74
CA TRP A 101 20.82 1.29 1.46
C TRP A 101 21.99 2.10 0.89
N VAL A 102 21.74 2.93 -0.13
CA VAL A 102 22.77 3.79 -0.73
C VAL A 102 23.36 4.73 0.32
N SER A 103 22.50 5.41 1.08
CA SER A 103 22.93 6.34 2.14
C SER A 103 23.75 5.64 3.23
N GLU A 104 23.34 4.44 3.65
CA GLU A 104 24.08 3.67 4.67
C GLU A 104 25.43 3.16 4.14
N VAL A 105 25.49 2.69 2.88
CA VAL A 105 26.75 2.26 2.26
C VAL A 105 27.73 3.43 2.18
N VAL A 106 27.31 4.57 1.62
CA VAL A 106 28.16 5.77 1.48
C VAL A 106 28.64 6.28 2.82
N LYS A 107 27.76 6.26 3.84
CA LYS A 107 28.08 6.77 5.18
C LYS A 107 29.00 5.83 5.97
N PHE A 108 28.74 4.52 5.94
CA PHE A 108 29.35 3.56 6.85
C PHE A 108 30.43 2.68 6.22
N ALA A 109 30.43 2.53 4.91
CA ALA A 109 31.44 1.76 4.17
C ALA A 109 31.87 2.49 2.89
N PRO A 110 32.52 3.65 3.00
CA PRO A 110 32.92 4.49 1.86
C PRO A 110 33.91 3.81 0.91
N ASN A 111 34.48 2.69 1.31
CA ASN A 111 35.31 1.83 0.48
C ASN A 111 34.53 0.96 -0.51
N LEU A 112 33.20 0.91 -0.41
CA LEU A 112 32.33 0.14 -1.32
C LEU A 112 31.64 1.09 -2.32
N GLU A 113 31.86 0.82 -3.60
CA GLU A 113 31.15 1.54 -4.67
C GLU A 113 29.81 0.91 -4.94
N VAL A 114 28.73 1.69 -4.75
CA VAL A 114 27.35 1.22 -4.95
C VAL A 114 26.73 1.82 -6.21
N LEU A 115 26.26 0.96 -7.10
CA LEU A 115 25.46 1.34 -8.26
C LEU A 115 23.98 1.09 -7.97
N ARG A 116 23.18 2.15 -7.95
CA ARG A 116 21.72 2.06 -7.86
C ARG A 116 21.13 1.78 -9.25
N TYR A 117 20.75 0.53 -9.49
CA TYR A 117 20.12 0.10 -10.74
C TYR A 117 18.58 0.13 -10.59
N VAL A 118 18.02 1.35 -10.56
CA VAL A 118 16.59 1.63 -10.35
C VAL A 118 16.22 2.82 -11.25
N GLY A 119 14.98 2.87 -11.71
CA GLY A 119 14.48 3.95 -12.56
C GLY A 119 13.67 3.42 -13.74
N ASP A 120 13.36 4.28 -14.69
CA ASP A 120 12.66 3.95 -15.92
C ASP A 120 13.52 3.08 -16.88
N LYS A 121 12.91 2.61 -17.95
CA LYS A 121 13.58 1.73 -18.92
C LYS A 121 14.78 2.41 -19.59
N GLU A 122 14.68 3.70 -19.90
CA GLU A 122 15.74 4.46 -20.58
C GLU A 122 16.92 4.73 -19.65
N HIS A 123 16.65 5.14 -18.41
CA HIS A 123 17.68 5.31 -17.41
C HIS A 123 18.45 4.01 -17.18
N ARG A 124 17.77 2.87 -17.02
CA ARG A 124 18.42 1.57 -16.85
C ARG A 124 19.22 1.15 -18.10
N ARG A 125 18.72 1.48 -19.30
CA ARG A 125 19.44 1.25 -20.56
C ARG A 125 20.73 2.10 -20.63
N SER A 126 20.68 3.35 -20.20
CA SER A 126 21.86 4.23 -20.11
C SER A 126 22.89 3.67 -19.12
N LEU A 127 22.46 3.17 -17.95
CA LEU A 127 23.33 2.53 -16.99
C LEU A 127 24.01 1.28 -17.58
N ARG A 128 23.25 0.43 -18.28
CA ARG A 128 23.82 -0.76 -18.96
C ARG A 128 24.87 -0.38 -20.00
N TRP A 129 24.59 0.66 -20.78
CA TRP A 129 25.54 1.15 -21.78
C TRP A 129 26.84 1.65 -21.14
N LYS A 130 26.76 2.43 -20.07
CA LYS A 130 27.93 2.87 -19.31
C LYS A 130 28.74 1.73 -18.73
N MET A 131 28.07 0.72 -18.19
CA MET A 131 28.75 -0.50 -17.70
C MET A 131 29.48 -1.22 -18.82
N HIS A 132 28.84 -1.36 -19.98
CA HIS A 132 29.44 -2.03 -21.13
C HIS A 132 30.64 -1.25 -21.70
N GLU A 133 30.56 0.07 -21.74
CA GLU A 133 31.67 0.95 -22.15
C GLU A 133 32.85 0.80 -21.18
N HIS A 134 32.61 0.83 -19.88
CA HIS A 134 33.64 0.61 -18.86
C HIS A 134 34.34 -0.75 -18.99
N VAL A 135 33.57 -1.83 -19.22
CA VAL A 135 34.15 -3.17 -19.44
C VAL A 135 34.99 -3.22 -20.70
N LYS A 136 34.61 -2.52 -21.76
CA LYS A 136 35.39 -2.36 -22.99
C LYS A 136 36.73 -1.65 -22.76
N GLU A 137 36.73 -0.58 -21.99
CA GLU A 137 37.93 0.19 -21.68
C GLU A 137 38.88 -0.60 -20.76
N GLN A 138 38.35 -1.29 -19.77
CA GLN A 138 39.15 -2.08 -18.81
C GLN A 138 39.67 -3.38 -19.40
N SER A 139 39.05 -3.96 -20.43
CA SER A 139 39.57 -5.16 -21.08
C SER A 139 40.95 -4.94 -21.75
N SER A 140 41.40 -3.70 -21.88
CA SER A 140 42.71 -3.29 -22.36
C SER A 140 43.73 -3.08 -21.23
N SER A 141 43.34 -3.12 -19.95
CA SER A 141 44.16 -2.81 -18.80
C SER A 141 44.12 -3.93 -17.76
N TYR A 142 45.25 -4.56 -17.49
CA TYR A 142 45.39 -5.79 -16.66
C TYR A 142 45.17 -5.61 -15.15
N ASN A 143 44.84 -4.40 -14.63
CA ASN A 143 44.92 -4.09 -13.20
C ASN A 143 43.68 -3.43 -12.58
N GLY A 144 42.43 -3.67 -13.02
CA GLY A 144 41.27 -3.05 -12.43
C GLY A 144 40.09 -4.00 -12.17
N SER A 145 39.10 -3.57 -11.37
CA SER A 145 37.81 -4.24 -11.28
C SER A 145 37.14 -4.20 -12.63
N LEU A 146 36.63 -5.35 -13.12
CA LEU A 146 35.98 -5.47 -14.42
C LEU A 146 34.71 -4.60 -14.52
N LEU A 147 34.08 -4.30 -13.38
CA LEU A 147 32.82 -3.52 -13.29
C LEU A 147 33.08 -2.20 -12.51
N PRO A 148 32.38 -1.12 -12.85
CA PRO A 148 32.50 0.18 -12.21
C PRO A 148 31.80 0.25 -10.83
N PHE A 149 31.57 -0.86 -10.17
CA PHE A 149 30.91 -0.96 -8.89
C PHE A 149 31.27 -2.26 -8.17
N ASP A 150 31.19 -2.22 -6.85
CA ASP A 150 31.26 -3.42 -6.01
C ASP A 150 29.87 -3.99 -5.75
N ILE A 151 28.89 -3.11 -5.51
CA ILE A 151 27.49 -3.46 -5.19
C ILE A 151 26.57 -2.94 -6.28
N LEU A 152 25.77 -3.82 -6.88
CA LEU A 152 24.60 -3.43 -7.67
C LEU A 152 23.35 -3.59 -6.80
N LEU A 153 22.70 -2.47 -6.54
CA LEU A 153 21.46 -2.40 -5.75
C LEU A 153 20.25 -2.27 -6.68
N THR A 154 19.32 -3.21 -6.60
CA THR A 154 18.11 -3.19 -7.43
C THR A 154 16.88 -3.75 -6.69
N THR A 155 15.72 -3.69 -7.34
CA THR A 155 14.45 -4.17 -6.77
C THR A 155 14.04 -5.52 -7.35
N TYR A 156 13.12 -6.20 -6.66
CA TYR A 156 12.56 -7.46 -7.12
C TYR A 156 11.84 -7.36 -8.48
N ASP A 157 11.12 -6.25 -8.68
CA ASP A 157 10.37 -6.03 -9.92
C ASP A 157 11.32 -5.75 -11.10
N ILE A 158 12.40 -5.01 -10.87
CA ILE A 158 13.43 -4.77 -11.89
C ILE A 158 14.22 -6.05 -12.17
N ALA A 159 14.48 -6.87 -11.17
CA ALA A 159 15.11 -8.18 -11.37
C ALA A 159 14.26 -9.09 -12.28
N LEU A 160 12.92 -8.99 -12.21
CA LEU A 160 12.00 -9.67 -13.12
C LEU A 160 12.02 -9.05 -14.52
N MET A 161 11.99 -7.72 -14.63
CA MET A 161 11.95 -7.03 -15.93
C MET A 161 13.24 -7.14 -16.72
N ASP A 162 14.38 -7.00 -16.06
CA ASP A 162 15.71 -6.99 -16.69
C ASP A 162 16.49 -8.30 -16.43
N GLN A 163 15.75 -9.41 -16.28
CA GLN A 163 16.32 -10.74 -15.98
C GLN A 163 17.42 -11.14 -16.95
N ASP A 164 17.24 -10.86 -18.26
CA ASP A 164 18.20 -11.27 -19.30
C ASP A 164 19.57 -10.59 -19.15
N PHE A 165 19.60 -9.38 -18.62
CA PHE A 165 20.84 -8.67 -18.33
C PHE A 165 21.44 -9.11 -16.99
N LEU A 166 20.64 -9.10 -15.92
CA LEU A 166 21.14 -9.35 -14.56
C LEU A 166 21.55 -10.81 -14.33
N SER A 167 20.96 -11.77 -15.06
CA SER A 167 21.34 -13.17 -14.99
C SER A 167 22.66 -13.51 -15.68
N GLN A 168 23.16 -12.66 -16.60
CA GLN A 168 24.44 -12.83 -17.26
C GLN A 168 25.64 -12.50 -16.37
N ILE A 169 25.39 -11.76 -15.27
CA ILE A 169 26.42 -11.38 -14.33
C ILE A 169 26.63 -12.51 -13.32
N SER A 170 27.86 -12.95 -13.14
CA SER A 170 28.22 -13.93 -12.12
C SER A 170 28.41 -13.23 -10.78
N TRP A 171 27.38 -13.30 -9.93
CA TRP A 171 27.37 -12.65 -8.63
C TRP A 171 28.22 -13.40 -7.60
N GLN A 172 29.24 -12.76 -7.07
CA GLN A 172 30.10 -13.34 -6.04
C GLN A 172 29.34 -13.56 -4.72
N TYR A 173 28.47 -12.63 -4.37
CA TYR A 173 27.61 -12.72 -3.21
C TYR A 173 26.30 -11.98 -3.48
N ALA A 174 25.18 -12.56 -3.04
CA ALA A 174 23.87 -11.94 -3.14
C ALA A 174 23.26 -11.70 -1.75
N VAL A 175 22.81 -10.49 -1.48
CA VAL A 175 22.03 -10.12 -0.29
C VAL A 175 20.60 -9.87 -0.71
N ILE A 176 19.67 -10.58 -0.08
CA ILE A 176 18.25 -10.51 -0.39
C ILE A 176 17.53 -9.95 0.84
N ASP A 177 17.21 -8.66 0.78
CA ASP A 177 16.55 -7.95 1.88
C ASP A 177 15.02 -8.11 1.80
N GLU A 178 14.36 -8.21 2.95
CA GLU A 178 12.94 -8.54 3.09
C GLU A 178 12.59 -9.84 2.31
N ALA A 179 13.39 -10.88 2.58
CA ALA A 179 13.34 -12.15 1.86
C ALA A 179 12.01 -12.91 1.97
N GLN A 180 11.06 -12.48 2.83
CA GLN A 180 9.69 -13.01 2.84
C GLN A 180 8.96 -12.85 1.49
N ARG A 181 9.48 -12.04 0.56
CA ARG A 181 9.01 -12.01 -0.84
C ARG A 181 9.21 -13.36 -1.55
N LEU A 182 10.12 -14.19 -1.08
CA LEU A 182 10.43 -15.54 -1.61
C LEU A 182 9.69 -16.66 -0.89
N LYS A 183 8.72 -16.36 -0.03
CA LYS A 183 7.96 -17.33 0.76
C LYS A 183 7.07 -18.28 -0.06
N ASN A 184 6.75 -17.92 -1.29
CA ASN A 184 5.97 -18.74 -2.20
C ASN A 184 6.90 -19.41 -3.24
N PRO A 185 7.17 -20.73 -3.10
CA PRO A 185 8.06 -21.43 -4.01
C PRO A 185 7.52 -21.57 -5.45
N SER A 186 6.20 -21.41 -5.63
CA SER A 186 5.55 -21.44 -6.95
C SER A 186 5.51 -20.05 -7.64
N SER A 187 6.08 -19.01 -7.04
CA SER A 187 6.11 -17.70 -7.66
C SER A 187 7.14 -17.61 -8.78
N VAL A 188 6.82 -16.83 -9.81
CA VAL A 188 7.74 -16.56 -10.94
C VAL A 188 9.07 -15.98 -10.43
N LEU A 189 9.03 -15.10 -9.44
CA LEU A 189 10.23 -14.51 -8.84
C LEU A 189 11.14 -15.57 -8.20
N TYR A 190 10.56 -16.50 -7.44
CA TYR A 190 11.31 -17.58 -6.80
C TYR A 190 12.04 -18.46 -7.83
N SER A 191 11.30 -18.94 -8.84
CA SER A 191 11.86 -19.78 -9.91
C SER A 191 12.93 -19.03 -10.70
N LEU A 192 12.69 -17.80 -11.05
CA LEU A 192 13.63 -16.95 -11.79
C LEU A 192 14.96 -16.79 -11.06
N LEU A 193 14.91 -16.36 -9.80
CA LEU A 193 16.12 -16.09 -9.01
C LEU A 193 16.88 -17.40 -8.70
N LYS A 194 16.16 -18.53 -8.55
CA LYS A 194 16.77 -19.82 -8.29
C LYS A 194 17.43 -20.41 -9.53
N ASP A 195 16.76 -20.34 -10.69
CA ASP A 195 17.12 -21.13 -11.87
C ASP A 195 17.97 -20.34 -12.88
N ARG A 196 17.81 -19.00 -12.94
CA ARG A 196 18.52 -18.16 -13.93
C ARG A 196 19.68 -17.35 -13.36
N PHE A 197 19.60 -16.93 -12.08
CA PHE A 197 20.65 -16.09 -11.50
C PHE A 197 21.80 -16.93 -10.95
N LEU A 198 23.01 -16.66 -11.42
CA LEU A 198 24.20 -17.30 -10.91
C LEU A 198 24.68 -16.58 -9.63
N MET A 199 24.20 -17.04 -8.48
CA MET A 199 24.54 -16.51 -7.14
C MET A 199 24.75 -17.66 -6.15
N PRO A 200 25.91 -18.33 -6.20
CA PRO A 200 26.17 -19.49 -5.36
C PRO A 200 26.22 -19.16 -3.87
N ARG A 201 26.60 -17.92 -3.54
CA ARG A 201 26.68 -17.42 -2.17
C ARG A 201 25.59 -16.39 -1.93
N ARG A 202 24.79 -16.61 -0.89
CA ARG A 202 23.64 -15.73 -0.62
C ARG A 202 23.35 -15.57 0.86
N LEU A 203 22.94 -14.38 1.23
CA LEU A 203 22.41 -14.01 2.53
C LEU A 203 20.94 -13.57 2.36
N LEU A 204 20.03 -14.20 3.07
CA LEU A 204 18.66 -13.76 3.15
C LEU A 204 18.47 -12.96 4.43
N MET A 205 17.84 -11.79 4.35
CA MET A 205 17.51 -10.97 5.51
C MET A 205 16.00 -10.85 5.62
N THR A 206 15.46 -11.14 6.79
CA THR A 206 14.03 -10.99 7.07
C THR A 206 13.80 -10.81 8.56
N GLY A 207 12.89 -9.92 8.94
CA GLY A 207 12.43 -9.79 10.33
C GLY A 207 11.38 -10.83 10.72
N THR A 208 10.78 -11.50 9.73
CA THR A 208 9.66 -12.42 9.90
C THR A 208 9.84 -13.67 9.03
N PRO A 209 10.71 -14.60 9.46
CA PRO A 209 11.02 -15.79 8.66
C PRO A 209 9.82 -16.76 8.53
N ILE A 210 8.85 -16.67 9.44
CA ILE A 210 7.58 -17.39 9.38
C ILE A 210 6.45 -16.37 9.59
N GLN A 211 5.50 -16.33 8.66
CA GLN A 211 4.31 -15.48 8.77
C GLN A 211 3.04 -16.31 8.98
N ASN A 212 2.85 -17.37 8.21
CA ASN A 212 1.61 -18.14 8.20
C ASN A 212 1.77 -19.63 8.39
N ASN A 213 2.76 -20.27 7.77
CA ASN A 213 2.90 -21.74 7.77
C ASN A 213 4.34 -22.22 7.57
N LEU A 214 4.55 -23.54 7.76
CA LEU A 214 5.85 -24.18 7.58
C LEU A 214 6.32 -24.22 6.13
N THR A 215 5.43 -24.12 5.15
CA THR A 215 5.79 -24.04 3.73
C THR A 215 6.59 -22.78 3.42
N GLU A 216 6.23 -21.66 4.03
CA GLU A 216 6.98 -20.40 3.89
C GLU A 216 8.40 -20.52 4.46
N LEU A 217 8.55 -21.16 5.61
CA LEU A 217 9.86 -21.43 6.21
C LEU A 217 10.70 -22.33 5.30
N TRP A 218 10.12 -23.43 4.83
CA TRP A 218 10.81 -24.32 3.90
C TRP A 218 11.26 -23.58 2.63
N ALA A 219 10.42 -22.72 2.06
CA ALA A 219 10.76 -21.97 0.86
C ALA A 219 12.03 -21.14 1.05
N LEU A 220 12.14 -20.42 2.19
CA LEU A 220 13.32 -19.63 2.51
C LEU A 220 14.55 -20.50 2.75
N MET A 221 14.42 -21.56 3.53
CA MET A 221 15.52 -22.49 3.83
C MET A 221 16.00 -23.22 2.57
N HIS A 222 15.07 -23.67 1.73
CA HIS A 222 15.38 -24.31 0.45
C HIS A 222 16.02 -23.34 -0.55
N PHE A 223 15.54 -22.09 -0.61
CA PHE A 223 16.19 -21.07 -1.43
C PHE A 223 17.62 -20.79 -0.95
N CYS A 224 17.86 -20.81 0.35
CA CYS A 224 19.16 -20.63 0.97
C CYS A 224 20.10 -21.81 0.66
N MET A 225 19.67 -23.04 0.99
CA MET A 225 20.45 -24.28 0.88
C MET A 225 19.63 -25.40 0.23
N PRO A 226 19.45 -25.41 -1.11
CA PRO A 226 18.57 -26.38 -1.79
C PRO A 226 18.99 -27.84 -1.56
N SER A 227 20.29 -28.13 -1.57
CA SER A 227 20.85 -29.46 -1.38
C SER A 227 20.63 -30.03 0.02
N VAL A 228 20.51 -29.18 1.03
CA VAL A 228 20.25 -29.56 2.43
C VAL A 228 18.77 -29.83 2.66
N PHE A 229 17.90 -28.87 2.28
CA PHE A 229 16.47 -28.89 2.61
C PHE A 229 15.58 -29.65 1.62
N GLY A 230 16.11 -30.16 0.51
CA GLY A 230 15.43 -31.09 -0.38
C GLY A 230 14.02 -30.65 -0.82
N THR A 231 13.07 -31.61 -0.91
CA THR A 231 11.72 -31.33 -1.39
C THR A 231 10.76 -30.88 -0.29
N LEU A 232 9.73 -30.13 -0.67
CA LEU A 232 8.68 -29.65 0.24
C LEU A 232 7.96 -30.83 0.92
N ASP A 233 7.64 -31.88 0.15
CA ASP A 233 6.90 -33.03 0.66
C ASP A 233 7.66 -33.76 1.77
N GLN A 234 8.96 -33.94 1.61
CA GLN A 234 9.81 -34.53 2.65
C GLN A 234 9.83 -33.69 3.93
N PHE A 235 9.92 -32.37 3.77
CA PHE A 235 9.92 -31.44 4.91
C PHE A 235 8.57 -31.46 5.63
N LEU A 236 7.47 -31.33 4.90
CA LEU A 236 6.13 -31.35 5.47
C LEU A 236 5.79 -32.70 6.10
N PHE A 237 6.14 -33.82 5.44
CA PHE A 237 5.92 -35.14 6.01
C PHE A 237 6.63 -35.29 7.36
N THR A 238 7.86 -34.79 7.47
CA THR A 238 8.65 -34.90 8.70
C THR A 238 8.14 -33.99 9.83
N PHE A 239 7.66 -32.79 9.50
CA PHE A 239 7.31 -31.76 10.51
C PHE A 239 5.82 -31.42 10.58
N LYS A 240 4.96 -31.94 9.66
CA LYS A 240 3.51 -31.66 9.60
C LYS A 240 2.67 -32.53 10.55
N GLU A 241 3.14 -33.72 10.93
CA GLU A 241 2.46 -34.53 11.92
C GLU A 241 2.41 -33.89 13.33
N ALA A 242 3.05 -32.75 13.46
CA ALA A 242 2.97 -31.84 14.62
C ALA A 242 1.57 -31.24 14.86
N GLY A 243 0.54 -31.68 14.14
CA GLY A 243 -0.83 -31.17 14.29
C GLY A 243 -1.61 -31.69 15.52
N ASN A 244 -1.07 -32.66 16.29
CA ASN A 244 -1.74 -33.15 17.50
C ASN A 244 -0.90 -32.83 18.74
N PRO A 245 -1.22 -31.75 19.49
CA PRO A 245 -0.37 -31.17 20.52
C PRO A 245 -0.19 -32.04 21.79
N SER A 246 -0.93 -33.10 21.91
CA SER A 246 -0.93 -33.94 23.11
C SER A 246 0.19 -34.96 23.19
N SER A 247 1.02 -35.16 22.14
CA SER A 247 2.06 -36.16 22.17
C SER A 247 3.46 -35.61 22.43
N ALA A 248 4.25 -36.28 23.29
CA ALA A 248 5.65 -35.95 23.56
C ALA A 248 6.52 -35.90 22.29
N LYS A 249 6.15 -36.64 21.24
CA LYS A 249 6.81 -36.65 19.94
C LYS A 249 6.80 -35.30 19.22
N VAL A 250 5.74 -34.52 19.39
CA VAL A 250 5.60 -33.21 18.73
C VAL A 250 6.58 -32.19 19.33
N LYS A 251 6.73 -32.18 20.66
CA LYS A 251 7.71 -31.32 21.34
C LYS A 251 9.13 -31.65 20.89
N GLU A 252 9.44 -32.93 20.74
CA GLU A 252 10.76 -33.38 20.27
C GLU A 252 11.03 -32.97 18.80
N GLN A 253 10.02 -33.04 17.93
CA GLN A 253 10.14 -32.63 16.53
C GLN A 253 10.35 -31.11 16.40
N PHE A 254 9.65 -30.30 17.17
CA PHE A 254 9.87 -28.84 17.18
C PHE A 254 11.23 -28.47 17.73
N GLN A 255 11.69 -29.11 18.80
CA GLN A 255 13.01 -28.91 19.34
C GLN A 255 14.11 -29.31 18.33
N SER A 256 13.87 -30.41 17.63
CA SER A 256 14.73 -30.85 16.52
C SER A 256 14.80 -29.81 15.39
N LEU A 257 13.65 -29.31 14.94
CA LEU A 257 13.59 -28.26 13.91
C LEU A 257 14.32 -27.00 14.36
N LYS A 258 14.12 -26.54 15.61
CA LYS A 258 14.77 -25.38 16.19
C LYS A 258 16.30 -25.53 16.21
N CYS A 259 16.79 -26.69 16.58
CA CYS A 259 18.22 -27.02 16.59
C CYS A 259 18.81 -26.97 15.15
N ILE A 260 18.06 -27.49 14.16
CA ILE A 260 18.45 -27.43 12.74
C ILE A 260 18.48 -25.99 12.24
N LEU A 261 17.44 -25.22 12.54
CA LEU A 261 17.34 -23.80 12.15
C LEU A 261 18.50 -22.97 12.71
N GLY A 262 18.91 -23.18 13.97
CA GLY A 262 20.02 -22.48 14.61
C GLY A 262 21.37 -22.60 13.88
N ALA A 263 21.56 -23.64 13.07
CA ALA A 263 22.77 -23.77 12.26
C ALA A 263 22.79 -22.81 11.04
N PHE A 264 21.59 -22.52 10.46
CA PHE A 264 21.46 -21.77 9.20
C PHE A 264 20.78 -20.42 9.34
N MET A 265 20.20 -20.13 10.51
CA MET A 265 19.48 -18.90 10.77
C MET A 265 19.91 -18.28 12.11
N LEU A 266 20.34 -17.02 12.07
CA LEU A 266 20.56 -16.22 13.27
C LEU A 266 19.31 -15.38 13.53
N ARG A 267 18.65 -15.58 14.68
CA ARG A 267 17.49 -14.83 15.08
C ARG A 267 17.64 -14.32 16.51
N ARG A 268 17.57 -13.01 16.67
CA ARG A 268 17.57 -12.33 17.97
C ARG A 268 16.35 -11.43 18.05
N THR A 269 15.70 -11.40 19.20
CA THR A 269 14.57 -10.53 19.50
C THR A 269 15.03 -9.32 20.32
N LYS A 270 14.29 -8.22 20.24
CA LYS A 270 14.55 -7.02 21.04
C LYS A 270 14.44 -7.34 22.53
N ALA A 271 13.40 -8.07 22.94
CA ALA A 271 13.20 -8.47 24.32
C ALA A 271 14.43 -9.16 24.90
N LYS A 272 14.93 -10.20 24.23
CA LYS A 272 16.13 -10.94 24.68
C LYS A 272 17.39 -10.06 24.76
N LEU A 273 17.57 -9.15 23.78
CA LEU A 273 18.73 -8.25 23.79
C LEU A 273 18.63 -7.19 24.90
N ILE A 274 17.43 -6.78 25.27
CA ILE A 274 17.18 -5.87 26.40
C ILE A 274 17.46 -6.61 27.72
N GLU A 275 16.95 -7.84 27.88
CA GLU A 275 17.22 -8.68 29.06
C GLU A 275 18.72 -8.94 29.27
N CYS A 276 19.45 -9.20 28.19
CA CYS A 276 20.91 -9.38 28.24
C CYS A 276 21.70 -8.07 28.39
N GLY A 277 21.04 -6.90 28.46
CA GLY A 277 21.71 -5.60 28.58
C GLY A 277 22.42 -5.11 27.31
N ASN A 278 22.25 -5.82 26.18
CA ASN A 278 22.90 -5.49 24.90
C ASN A 278 22.16 -4.44 24.08
N LEU A 279 20.93 -4.09 24.45
CA LEU A 279 20.09 -3.12 23.75
C LEU A 279 19.30 -2.31 24.77
N VAL A 280 19.33 -0.99 24.61
CA VAL A 280 18.46 -0.07 25.37
C VAL A 280 17.48 0.53 24.37
N LEU A 281 16.20 0.29 24.60
CA LEU A 281 15.08 0.90 23.89
C LEU A 281 14.08 1.47 24.89
N PRO A 282 13.34 2.53 24.56
CA PRO A 282 12.23 3.00 25.36
C PRO A 282 11.17 1.91 25.50
N ALA A 283 10.37 2.00 26.54
CA ALA A 283 9.25 1.08 26.76
C ALA A 283 8.22 1.17 25.62
N LEU A 284 7.57 0.04 25.33
CA LEU A 284 6.45 -0.08 24.41
C LEU A 284 5.21 -0.51 25.17
N THR A 285 4.12 0.24 25.03
CA THR A 285 2.81 -0.15 25.57
C THR A 285 1.83 -0.35 24.40
N GLU A 286 1.24 -1.53 24.31
CA GLU A 286 0.22 -1.84 23.30
C GLU A 286 -1.16 -1.87 23.97
N ILE A 287 -2.10 -1.07 23.48
CA ILE A 287 -3.47 -0.97 24.01
C ILE A 287 -4.47 -1.24 22.89
N THR A 288 -5.43 -2.11 23.15
CA THR A 288 -6.58 -2.31 22.27
C THR A 288 -7.80 -1.60 22.85
N VAL A 289 -8.36 -0.67 22.08
CA VAL A 289 -9.55 0.10 22.46
C VAL A 289 -10.75 -0.42 21.68
N MET A 290 -11.75 -0.89 22.41
CA MET A 290 -12.97 -1.46 21.83
C MET A 290 -13.97 -0.34 21.53
N ALA A 291 -14.08 0.05 20.25
CA ALA A 291 -14.99 1.10 19.82
C ALA A 291 -16.44 0.61 19.75
N PRO A 292 -17.43 1.40 20.18
CA PRO A 292 -18.84 1.06 20.04
C PRO A 292 -19.28 1.13 18.59
N LEU A 293 -20.25 0.30 18.22
CA LEU A 293 -20.91 0.38 16.93
C LEU A 293 -22.10 1.35 17.02
N LEU A 294 -22.03 2.51 16.39
CA LEU A 294 -23.04 3.55 16.47
C LEU A 294 -24.32 3.20 15.69
N SER A 295 -25.43 3.90 15.96
CA SER A 295 -26.76 3.56 15.42
C SER A 295 -26.79 3.52 13.87
N LEU A 296 -26.13 4.46 13.20
CA LEU A 296 -26.00 4.46 11.74
C LEU A 296 -25.15 3.28 11.23
N GLN A 297 -24.02 3.04 11.88
CA GLN A 297 -23.15 1.89 11.56
C GLN A 297 -23.91 0.56 11.77
N LYS A 298 -24.67 0.44 12.89
CA LYS A 298 -25.50 -0.75 13.18
C LYS A 298 -26.50 -1.02 12.06
N LYS A 299 -27.21 0.01 11.60
CA LYS A 299 -28.17 -0.11 10.49
C LYS A 299 -27.50 -0.59 9.21
N VAL A 300 -26.36 -0.02 8.84
CA VAL A 300 -25.59 -0.41 7.65
C VAL A 300 -25.07 -1.84 7.79
N TYR A 301 -24.49 -2.19 8.93
CA TYR A 301 -23.90 -3.51 9.21
C TYR A 301 -24.98 -4.61 9.13
N LEU A 302 -26.13 -4.40 9.77
CA LEU A 302 -27.27 -5.34 9.72
C LEU A 302 -27.86 -5.43 8.31
N SER A 303 -27.94 -4.33 7.55
CA SER A 303 -28.45 -4.37 6.17
C SER A 303 -27.57 -5.22 5.26
N ILE A 304 -26.24 -5.19 5.46
CA ILE A 304 -25.30 -6.03 4.73
C ILE A 304 -25.53 -7.51 5.08
N LEU A 305 -25.63 -7.84 6.36
CA LEU A 305 -25.87 -9.21 6.82
C LEU A 305 -27.22 -9.74 6.26
N ARG A 306 -28.28 -8.94 6.30
CA ARG A 306 -29.60 -9.29 5.77
C ARG A 306 -29.57 -9.52 4.26
N LYS A 307 -28.91 -8.66 3.52
CA LYS A 307 -28.76 -8.79 2.07
C LYS A 307 -28.04 -10.07 1.67
N GLU A 308 -27.02 -10.46 2.44
CA GLU A 308 -26.18 -11.61 2.17
C GLU A 308 -26.68 -12.91 2.85
N LEU A 309 -27.86 -12.86 3.52
CA LEU A 309 -28.45 -14.00 4.22
C LEU A 309 -28.52 -15.29 3.38
N PRO A 310 -28.91 -15.29 2.08
CA PRO A 310 -28.90 -16.51 1.27
C PRO A 310 -27.50 -17.11 1.10
N LYS A 311 -26.48 -16.27 1.03
CA LYS A 311 -25.09 -16.73 0.91
C LYS A 311 -24.55 -17.24 2.26
N LEU A 312 -24.97 -16.63 3.36
CA LEU A 312 -24.65 -17.09 4.71
C LEU A 312 -25.27 -18.47 4.98
N LEU A 313 -26.53 -18.71 4.55
CA LEU A 313 -27.16 -20.02 4.64
C LEU A 313 -26.45 -21.08 3.79
N ALA A 314 -25.98 -20.74 2.60
CA ALA A 314 -25.24 -21.65 1.71
C ALA A 314 -23.87 -22.07 2.28
N LEU A 315 -23.34 -21.39 3.27
CA LEU A 315 -22.07 -21.75 3.92
C LEU A 315 -22.15 -23.09 4.65
N SER A 316 -23.27 -23.39 5.30
CA SER A 316 -23.47 -24.67 5.99
C SER A 316 -23.52 -25.86 5.01
N SER A 317 -23.95 -25.64 3.76
CA SER A 317 -24.01 -26.66 2.71
C SER A 317 -22.71 -26.91 1.93
N ARG A 318 -21.58 -26.29 2.30
CA ARG A 318 -20.28 -26.38 1.64
C ARG A 318 -20.22 -25.94 0.16
N THR A 319 -21.25 -25.31 -0.37
CA THR A 319 -21.39 -24.93 -1.80
C THR A 319 -20.99 -23.49 -2.13
N SER A 320 -20.55 -22.69 -1.16
CA SER A 320 -20.28 -21.27 -1.39
C SER A 320 -18.88 -20.98 -1.99
N ASN A 321 -18.84 -20.05 -2.96
CA ASN A 321 -17.63 -19.59 -3.63
C ASN A 321 -16.79 -18.70 -2.70
N HIS A 322 -15.47 -18.90 -2.68
CA HIS A 322 -14.51 -18.14 -1.87
C HIS A 322 -14.54 -16.63 -2.14
N GLN A 323 -14.74 -16.21 -3.39
CA GLN A 323 -14.85 -14.79 -3.77
C GLN A 323 -16.06 -14.10 -3.15
N SER A 324 -17.19 -14.80 -3.09
CA SER A 324 -18.42 -14.26 -2.50
C SER A 324 -18.27 -13.99 -1.01
N LEU A 325 -17.56 -14.86 -0.28
CA LEU A 325 -17.26 -14.68 1.14
C LEU A 325 -16.31 -13.51 1.42
N GLN A 326 -15.30 -13.36 0.58
CA GLN A 326 -14.35 -12.24 0.68
C GLN A 326 -15.07 -10.90 0.53
N ASN A 327 -16.00 -10.80 -0.40
CA ASN A 327 -16.79 -9.59 -0.60
C ASN A 327 -17.63 -9.23 0.63
N ILE A 328 -18.28 -10.22 1.28
CA ILE A 328 -19.06 -9.99 2.51
C ILE A 328 -18.17 -9.38 3.60
N VAL A 329 -17.03 -10.00 3.85
CA VAL A 329 -16.10 -9.55 4.89
C VAL A 329 -15.57 -8.14 4.62
N ILE A 330 -15.25 -7.81 3.37
CA ILE A 330 -14.81 -6.46 2.99
C ILE A 330 -15.92 -5.44 3.26
N GLN A 331 -17.18 -5.75 2.91
CA GLN A 331 -18.30 -4.86 3.18
C GLN A 331 -18.55 -4.66 4.69
N LEU A 332 -18.48 -5.73 5.47
CA LEU A 332 -18.61 -5.64 6.93
C LEU A 332 -17.48 -4.79 7.55
N ARG A 333 -16.24 -4.91 7.06
CA ARG A 333 -15.13 -4.07 7.49
C ARG A 333 -15.34 -2.60 7.15
N LYS A 334 -15.84 -2.28 5.97
CA LYS A 334 -16.21 -0.90 5.62
C LYS A 334 -17.21 -0.32 6.61
N ALA A 335 -18.28 -1.07 6.93
CA ALA A 335 -19.27 -0.61 7.89
C ALA A 335 -18.69 -0.40 9.30
N SER A 336 -17.76 -1.26 9.74
CA SER A 336 -17.06 -1.10 11.02
C SER A 336 -16.13 0.11 11.04
N SER A 337 -15.47 0.43 9.92
CA SER A 337 -14.56 1.56 9.81
C SER A 337 -15.31 2.89 9.75
N HIS A 338 -16.16 3.08 8.74
CA HIS A 338 -16.99 4.28 8.61
C HIS A 338 -18.17 4.03 7.66
N PRO A 339 -19.42 4.43 8.01
CA PRO A 339 -20.59 4.18 7.17
C PRO A 339 -20.57 4.96 5.84
N TYR A 340 -19.89 6.12 5.76
CA TYR A 340 -19.78 6.93 4.54
C TYR A 340 -18.85 6.32 3.48
N LEU A 341 -18.24 5.16 3.76
CA LEU A 341 -17.60 4.33 2.72
C LEU A 341 -18.62 3.68 1.76
N PHE A 342 -19.91 3.83 2.05
CA PHE A 342 -21.00 3.41 1.18
C PHE A 342 -21.67 4.62 0.53
N PRO A 343 -21.80 4.63 -0.81
CA PRO A 343 -22.44 5.73 -1.51
C PRO A 343 -23.90 5.91 -1.08
N GLY A 344 -24.35 7.15 -0.95
CA GLY A 344 -25.72 7.52 -0.61
C GLY A 344 -26.08 7.41 0.87
N ILE A 345 -25.12 7.25 1.78
CA ILE A 345 -25.34 7.25 3.23
C ILE A 345 -24.99 8.62 3.85
N GLU A 346 -24.01 9.28 3.28
CA GLU A 346 -23.64 10.64 3.68
C GLU A 346 -24.78 11.63 3.31
N PRO A 347 -25.16 12.55 4.21
CA PRO A 347 -26.21 13.53 3.93
C PRO A 347 -25.84 14.47 2.77
N GLU A 348 -26.78 14.74 1.87
CA GLU A 348 -26.65 15.74 0.82
C GLU A 348 -27.33 17.06 1.25
N PRO A 349 -26.76 18.26 0.97
CA PRO A 349 -25.48 18.52 0.30
C PRO A 349 -24.30 18.15 1.18
N PHE A 350 -23.20 17.71 0.55
CA PHE A 350 -21.97 17.34 1.28
C PHE A 350 -21.34 18.59 1.92
N GLU A 351 -21.57 18.75 3.20
CA GLU A 351 -20.98 19.81 4.02
C GLU A 351 -20.00 19.17 5.00
N GLU A 352 -18.85 19.79 5.21
CA GLU A 352 -17.93 19.34 6.24
C GLU A 352 -18.49 19.73 7.61
N GLY A 353 -18.65 18.74 8.48
CA GLY A 353 -19.26 18.97 9.78
C GLY A 353 -19.05 17.82 10.76
N GLU A 354 -19.54 18.02 11.99
CA GLU A 354 -19.45 17.04 13.08
C GLU A 354 -20.16 15.72 12.77
N HIS A 355 -21.08 15.69 11.80
CA HIS A 355 -21.74 14.45 11.35
C HIS A 355 -20.74 13.39 10.87
N LEU A 356 -19.58 13.81 10.34
CA LEU A 356 -18.51 12.92 9.95
C LEU A 356 -17.97 12.16 11.18
N VAL A 357 -17.69 12.87 12.27
CA VAL A 357 -17.18 12.29 13.52
C VAL A 357 -18.26 11.44 14.21
N GLN A 358 -19.50 11.95 14.26
CA GLN A 358 -20.62 11.29 14.94
C GLN A 358 -21.11 10.01 14.22
N ALA A 359 -20.73 9.80 12.98
CA ALA A 359 -21.14 8.62 12.22
C ALA A 359 -20.34 7.35 12.58
N SER A 360 -19.15 7.46 13.18
CA SER A 360 -18.28 6.31 13.45
C SER A 360 -17.72 6.31 14.87
N GLY A 361 -17.95 5.21 15.60
CA GLY A 361 -17.42 5.06 16.96
C GLY A 361 -15.88 5.09 17.02
N LYS A 362 -15.19 4.55 16.01
CA LYS A 362 -13.73 4.66 15.89
C LYS A 362 -13.28 6.10 15.69
N LEU A 363 -14.00 6.86 14.87
CA LEU A 363 -13.61 8.25 14.59
C LEU A 363 -13.86 9.17 15.78
N MET A 364 -14.92 8.93 16.54
CA MET A 364 -15.16 9.65 17.82
C MET A 364 -14.03 9.41 18.83
N ILE A 365 -13.57 8.19 18.99
CA ILE A 365 -12.44 7.86 19.87
C ILE A 365 -11.15 8.51 19.35
N LEU A 366 -10.91 8.42 18.04
CA LEU A 366 -9.74 9.01 17.41
C LEU A 366 -9.70 10.53 17.60
N ASP A 367 -10.83 11.20 17.51
CA ASP A 367 -10.96 12.66 17.71
C ASP A 367 -10.48 13.07 19.10
N GLN A 368 -10.96 12.41 20.14
CA GLN A 368 -10.55 12.66 21.53
C GLN A 368 -9.07 12.32 21.77
N LEU A 369 -8.59 11.21 21.17
CA LEU A 369 -7.18 10.82 21.30
C LEU A 369 -6.28 11.88 20.64
N LEU A 370 -6.57 12.29 19.41
CA LEU A 370 -5.73 13.23 18.67
C LEU A 370 -5.73 14.63 19.34
N GLN A 371 -6.87 15.08 19.88
CA GLN A 371 -6.93 16.35 20.60
C GLN A 371 -5.92 16.35 21.76
N LYS A 372 -5.96 15.35 22.63
CA LYS A 372 -5.05 15.27 23.80
C LYS A 372 -3.60 15.04 23.42
N LEU A 373 -3.33 14.25 22.38
CA LEU A 373 -2.00 14.01 21.89
C LEU A 373 -1.38 15.28 21.26
N HIS A 374 -2.20 16.05 20.56
CA HIS A 374 -1.79 17.34 20.01
C HIS A 374 -1.44 18.35 21.11
N ASP A 375 -2.31 18.48 22.12
CA ASP A 375 -2.11 19.40 23.26
C ASP A 375 -0.85 19.02 24.09
N SER A 376 -0.50 17.75 24.08
CA SER A 376 0.70 17.22 24.75
C SER A 376 1.96 17.21 23.88
N GLY A 377 1.88 17.69 22.64
CA GLY A 377 3.03 17.78 21.72
C GLY A 377 3.55 16.46 21.18
N HIS A 378 2.75 15.39 21.20
CA HIS A 378 3.10 14.08 20.63
C HIS A 378 2.91 14.04 19.13
N ARG A 379 3.67 13.18 18.43
CA ARG A 379 3.51 12.93 17.00
C ARG A 379 2.95 11.54 16.74
N VAL A 380 2.02 11.46 15.80
CA VAL A 380 1.18 10.28 15.58
C VAL A 380 1.42 9.66 14.21
N LEU A 381 1.64 8.35 14.16
CA LEU A 381 1.47 7.53 12.95
C LEU A 381 0.05 6.94 12.96
N LEU A 382 -0.72 7.23 11.93
CA LEU A 382 -2.08 6.74 11.78
C LEU A 382 -2.16 5.75 10.61
N PHE A 383 -2.40 4.47 10.93
CA PHE A 383 -2.45 3.40 9.93
C PHE A 383 -3.89 3.00 9.60
N ALA A 384 -4.18 2.91 8.30
CA ALA A 384 -5.41 2.31 7.78
C ALA A 384 -5.09 1.39 6.59
N GLN A 385 -5.97 0.46 6.26
CA GLN A 385 -5.76 -0.46 5.14
C GLN A 385 -6.36 0.04 3.83
N MET A 386 -7.59 0.56 3.93
CA MET A 386 -8.34 1.03 2.77
C MET A 386 -7.97 2.48 2.46
N THR A 387 -7.68 2.77 1.19
CA THR A 387 -7.38 4.13 0.73
C THR A 387 -8.57 5.08 0.93
N HIS A 388 -9.78 4.61 0.70
CA HIS A 388 -10.98 5.41 0.97
C HIS A 388 -11.19 5.73 2.46
N THR A 389 -10.71 4.87 3.37
CA THR A 389 -10.69 5.23 4.80
C THR A 389 -9.70 6.36 5.06
N LEU A 390 -8.54 6.36 4.38
CA LEU A 390 -7.59 7.48 4.46
C LEU A 390 -8.20 8.79 3.91
N ASP A 391 -9.07 8.72 2.90
CA ASP A 391 -9.76 9.90 2.37
C ASP A 391 -10.68 10.52 3.45
N ILE A 392 -11.47 9.68 4.15
CA ILE A 392 -12.33 10.13 5.27
C ILE A 392 -11.50 10.69 6.44
N LEU A 393 -10.38 10.02 6.78
CA LEU A 393 -9.48 10.49 7.83
C LEU A 393 -8.81 11.81 7.45
N GLN A 394 -8.54 12.02 6.17
CA GLN A 394 -8.01 13.28 5.66
C GLN A 394 -9.02 14.41 5.82
N ASP A 395 -10.28 14.21 5.40
CA ASP A 395 -11.35 15.20 5.57
C ASP A 395 -11.55 15.52 7.07
N PHE A 396 -11.45 14.51 7.94
CA PHE A 396 -11.51 14.70 9.38
C PHE A 396 -10.34 15.55 9.93
N LEU A 397 -9.10 15.29 9.50
CA LEU A 397 -7.94 16.08 9.93
C LEU A 397 -8.00 17.52 9.41
N GLU A 398 -8.52 17.73 8.20
CA GLU A 398 -8.78 19.06 7.64
C GLU A 398 -9.88 19.79 8.43
N LEU A 399 -10.95 19.10 8.83
CA LEU A 399 -12.01 19.65 9.70
C LEU A 399 -11.44 20.15 11.04
N ARG A 400 -10.53 19.38 11.65
CA ARG A 400 -9.85 19.74 12.92
C ARG A 400 -8.66 20.67 12.73
N LYS A 401 -8.24 20.98 11.48
CA LYS A 401 -7.07 21.80 11.12
C LYS A 401 -5.74 21.26 11.65
N TYR A 402 -5.61 19.93 11.76
CA TYR A 402 -4.35 19.31 12.12
C TYR A 402 -3.42 19.25 10.91
N SER A 403 -2.12 19.50 11.14
CA SER A 403 -1.10 19.32 10.12
C SER A 403 -0.82 17.83 9.91
N TYR A 404 -0.85 17.36 8.66
CA TYR A 404 -0.66 15.97 8.35
C TYR A 404 0.14 15.74 7.08
N GLU A 405 0.74 14.57 6.99
CA GLU A 405 1.30 13.98 5.77
C GLU A 405 0.56 12.70 5.42
N ARG A 406 0.55 12.33 4.15
CA ARG A 406 -0.12 11.11 3.66
C ARG A 406 0.80 10.26 2.81
N LEU A 407 0.79 8.94 3.06
CA LEU A 407 1.55 7.96 2.29
C LEU A 407 0.68 6.75 1.96
N ASP A 408 0.38 6.56 0.70
CA ASP A 408 -0.30 5.36 0.20
C ASP A 408 0.40 4.77 -1.04
N GLY A 409 -0.24 3.79 -1.71
CA GLY A 409 0.33 3.11 -2.87
C GLY A 409 0.45 3.97 -4.12
N SER A 410 -0.26 5.09 -4.21
CA SER A 410 -0.27 6.00 -5.36
C SER A 410 0.87 7.02 -5.32
N VAL A 411 1.44 7.28 -4.14
CA VAL A 411 2.49 8.30 -3.92
C VAL A 411 3.81 7.88 -4.57
N ARG A 412 4.40 8.76 -5.38
CA ARG A 412 5.68 8.53 -6.07
C ARG A 412 6.86 8.48 -5.08
N ALA A 413 7.97 7.85 -5.49
CA ALA A 413 9.14 7.68 -4.62
C ALA A 413 9.70 9.01 -4.09
N GLU A 414 9.75 10.05 -4.91
CA GLU A 414 10.28 11.38 -4.55
C GLU A 414 9.38 12.10 -3.54
N GLU A 415 8.06 12.03 -3.75
CA GLU A 415 7.05 12.58 -2.83
C GLU A 415 7.07 11.86 -1.47
N ARG A 416 7.37 10.55 -1.45
CA ARG A 416 7.55 9.77 -0.21
C ARG A 416 8.69 10.34 0.66
N PHE A 417 9.82 10.68 0.03
CA PHE A 417 10.95 11.26 0.75
C PHE A 417 10.64 12.66 1.26
N SER A 418 9.90 13.45 0.48
CA SER A 418 9.45 14.77 0.91
C SER A 418 8.54 14.68 2.14
N ALA A 419 7.53 13.82 2.12
CA ALA A 419 6.62 13.60 3.24
C ALA A 419 7.35 13.09 4.50
N ILE A 420 8.31 12.16 4.36
CA ILE A 420 9.09 11.66 5.49
C ILE A 420 9.98 12.76 6.09
N ARG A 421 10.59 13.61 5.26
CA ARG A 421 11.43 14.73 5.74
C ARG A 421 10.58 15.76 6.45
N SER A 422 9.44 16.14 5.86
CA SER A 422 8.46 17.06 6.46
C SER A 422 8.04 16.55 7.84
N PHE A 423 7.63 15.30 7.93
CA PHE A 423 7.26 14.69 9.21
C PHE A 423 8.43 14.61 10.20
N SER A 424 9.65 14.39 9.73
CA SER A 424 10.84 14.28 10.61
C SER A 424 11.36 15.63 11.10
N GLY A 425 10.83 16.77 10.61
CA GLY A 425 11.28 18.11 10.98
C GLY A 425 12.69 18.46 10.49
N GLN A 426 13.22 17.74 9.48
CA GLN A 426 14.53 18.01 8.88
C GLN A 426 14.37 19.08 7.79
N SER A 427 14.53 20.35 8.19
CA SER A 427 14.60 21.47 7.27
C SER A 427 15.82 21.34 6.34
N ILE A 428 15.63 21.67 5.06
CA ILE A 428 16.73 21.79 4.10
C ILE A 428 17.60 22.98 4.57
N LYS A 429 18.84 22.73 4.96
CA LYS A 429 19.83 23.78 5.24
C LYS A 429 19.99 24.63 3.97
N GLY A 430 19.32 25.79 3.92
CA GLY A 430 19.46 26.74 2.82
C GLY A 430 18.30 27.74 2.62
N SER A 431 17.18 27.60 3.28
CA SER A 431 16.11 28.61 3.21
C SER A 431 16.05 29.44 4.49
N LEU A 432 16.68 30.59 4.44
CA LEU A 432 16.59 31.65 5.44
C LEU A 432 15.29 32.42 5.22
N ASN A 433 14.11 31.91 5.61
CA ASN A 433 12.94 32.74 5.84
C ASN A 433 11.80 31.92 6.44
N SER A 434 11.40 32.34 7.61
CA SER A 434 10.20 32.05 8.41
C SER A 434 10.38 31.15 9.62
N GLU A 435 10.27 31.77 10.77
CA GLU A 435 10.27 31.16 12.12
C GLU A 435 9.02 30.31 12.41
N SER A 436 8.09 30.17 11.46
CA SER A 436 6.84 29.42 11.60
C SER A 436 6.90 27.98 11.14
N ASP A 437 7.97 27.51 10.46
CA ASP A 437 8.06 26.18 9.86
C ASP A 437 8.89 25.15 10.67
N GLN A 438 9.17 25.41 11.94
CA GLN A 438 10.01 24.52 12.77
C GLN A 438 9.30 23.29 13.30
N ASN A 439 7.97 23.20 13.23
CA ASN A 439 7.21 22.02 13.66
C ASN A 439 6.76 21.22 12.44
N GLY A 440 7.39 20.04 12.23
CA GLY A 440 6.94 19.07 11.22
C GLY A 440 5.47 18.63 11.47
N ALA A 441 4.86 17.93 10.50
CA ALA A 441 3.47 17.49 10.58
C ALA A 441 3.17 16.72 11.88
N PHE A 442 1.98 16.94 12.44
CA PHE A 442 1.51 16.28 13.66
C PHE A 442 1.13 14.82 13.42
N VAL A 443 0.38 14.56 12.34
CA VAL A 443 -0.09 13.21 11.98
C VAL A 443 0.55 12.76 10.68
N PHE A 444 1.04 11.52 10.62
CA PHE A 444 1.41 10.87 9.39
C PHE A 444 0.45 9.73 9.09
N MET A 445 -0.43 9.93 8.13
CA MET A 445 -1.37 8.92 7.66
C MET A 445 -0.69 7.98 6.67
N ILE A 446 -0.76 6.68 6.93
CA ILE A 446 -0.04 5.69 6.14
C ILE A 446 -0.97 4.52 5.83
N SER A 447 -1.06 4.13 4.57
CA SER A 447 -1.67 2.84 4.25
C SER A 447 -0.74 1.73 4.73
N THR A 448 -1.26 0.77 5.50
CA THR A 448 -0.45 -0.25 6.19
C THR A 448 0.48 -1.00 5.23
N ARG A 449 0.07 -1.25 4.00
CA ARG A 449 0.89 -1.91 2.99
C ARG A 449 1.95 -1.01 2.36
N ALA A 450 1.66 0.28 2.17
CA ALA A 450 2.63 1.24 1.64
C ALA A 450 3.71 1.61 2.67
N GLY A 451 3.32 1.67 3.96
CA GLY A 451 4.22 1.91 5.09
C GLY A 451 5.04 0.70 5.52
N GLY A 452 4.70 -0.50 5.02
CA GLY A 452 5.23 -1.77 5.53
C GLY A 452 6.73 -1.99 5.33
N VAL A 453 7.44 -1.18 4.54
CA VAL A 453 8.83 -1.51 4.18
C VAL A 453 9.79 -0.35 4.40
N GLY A 454 10.73 -0.51 5.35
CA GLY A 454 11.99 0.20 5.43
C GLY A 454 12.00 1.65 5.90
N LEU A 455 10.85 2.29 6.13
CA LEU A 455 10.78 3.67 6.57
C LEU A 455 11.34 3.86 7.98
N ASN A 456 12.00 5.01 8.23
CA ASN A 456 12.48 5.41 9.55
C ASN A 456 11.62 6.57 10.08
N LEU A 457 10.72 6.28 11.02
CA LEU A 457 9.73 7.22 11.54
C LEU A 457 9.85 7.39 13.07
N VAL A 458 11.08 7.44 13.58
CA VAL A 458 11.36 7.60 15.02
C VAL A 458 10.93 8.94 15.59
N ALA A 459 10.55 9.89 14.74
CA ALA A 459 9.97 11.16 15.18
C ALA A 459 8.59 11.00 15.84
N ALA A 460 7.90 9.89 15.56
CA ALA A 460 6.62 9.56 16.19
C ALA A 460 6.85 8.72 17.45
N ASP A 461 6.10 9.00 18.48
CA ASP A 461 6.04 8.24 19.74
C ASP A 461 4.66 7.60 19.99
N THR A 462 3.71 7.84 19.10
CA THR A 462 2.37 7.24 19.16
C THR A 462 2.01 6.61 17.81
N VAL A 463 1.51 5.39 17.85
CA VAL A 463 1.08 4.62 16.68
C VAL A 463 -0.37 4.22 16.86
N ILE A 464 -1.24 4.61 15.94
CA ILE A 464 -2.67 4.28 15.99
C ILE A 464 -3.03 3.44 14.77
N PHE A 465 -3.54 2.23 15.00
CA PHE A 465 -4.12 1.38 13.97
C PHE A 465 -5.63 1.59 13.93
N TYR A 466 -6.09 2.35 12.97
CA TYR A 466 -7.52 2.54 12.72
C TYR A 466 -8.17 1.28 12.14
N GLU A 467 -7.41 0.57 11.31
CA GLU A 467 -7.76 -0.73 10.73
C GLU A 467 -6.57 -1.68 10.85
N GLN A 468 -6.82 -2.90 11.31
CA GLN A 468 -5.79 -3.94 11.43
C GLN A 468 -5.65 -4.77 10.16
N ASP A 469 -4.46 -5.27 9.86
CA ASP A 469 -4.23 -6.20 8.75
C ASP A 469 -4.59 -7.64 9.14
N TRP A 470 -4.99 -8.41 8.14
CA TRP A 470 -5.21 -9.86 8.24
C TRP A 470 -3.96 -10.62 8.69
N ASN A 471 -2.81 -10.08 8.33
CA ASN A 471 -1.51 -10.58 8.71
C ASN A 471 -0.94 -9.71 9.82
N PRO A 472 -0.94 -10.17 11.07
CA PRO A 472 -0.47 -9.39 12.22
C PRO A 472 1.01 -8.99 12.12
N GLN A 473 1.78 -9.69 11.29
CA GLN A 473 3.17 -9.33 11.06
C GLN A 473 3.31 -8.00 10.29
N VAL A 474 2.30 -7.62 9.50
CA VAL A 474 2.28 -6.34 8.79
C VAL A 474 2.12 -5.19 9.79
N ASP A 475 1.20 -5.33 10.76
CA ASP A 475 0.99 -4.33 11.82
C ASP A 475 2.21 -4.24 12.74
N LYS A 476 2.81 -5.37 13.12
CA LYS A 476 4.10 -5.38 13.84
C LYS A 476 5.21 -4.69 13.05
N GLN A 477 5.30 -4.92 11.75
CA GLN A 477 6.26 -4.23 10.89
C GLN A 477 6.02 -2.71 10.86
N ALA A 478 4.77 -2.28 10.82
CA ALA A 478 4.38 -0.88 10.88
C ALA A 478 4.76 -0.25 12.24
N LEU A 479 4.47 -0.91 13.35
CA LEU A 479 4.84 -0.46 14.70
C LEU A 479 6.36 -0.28 14.85
N GLN A 480 7.15 -1.19 14.28
CA GLN A 480 8.61 -1.16 14.33
C GLN A 480 9.25 -0.03 13.50
N ARG A 481 8.45 0.79 12.80
CA ARG A 481 8.91 2.04 12.17
C ARG A 481 9.14 3.15 13.21
N ALA A 482 8.35 3.15 14.29
CA ALA A 482 8.50 4.07 15.41
C ALA A 482 9.35 3.46 16.54
N HIS A 483 9.09 2.20 16.92
CA HIS A 483 9.81 1.51 18.01
C HIS A 483 11.06 0.79 17.50
N ARG A 484 12.15 1.54 17.35
CA ARG A 484 13.44 1.05 16.85
C ARG A 484 14.61 1.84 17.43
N ILE A 485 15.85 1.43 17.10
CA ILE A 485 17.08 2.15 17.46
C ILE A 485 16.99 3.60 16.98
N GLY A 486 17.18 4.53 17.88
CA GLY A 486 17.06 5.99 17.66
C GLY A 486 15.78 6.58 18.25
N GLN A 487 14.85 5.78 18.74
CA GLN A 487 13.68 6.26 19.49
C GLN A 487 14.12 6.66 20.91
N MET A 488 13.70 7.83 21.34
CA MET A 488 14.05 8.38 22.67
C MET A 488 12.85 8.37 23.62
N ASN A 489 11.62 8.34 23.10
CA ASN A 489 10.39 8.45 23.86
C ASN A 489 9.71 7.08 24.03
N HIS A 490 8.94 6.94 25.12
CA HIS A 490 8.06 5.80 25.32
C HIS A 490 7.05 5.72 24.16
N VAL A 491 6.97 4.58 23.50
CA VAL A 491 6.07 4.36 22.37
C VAL A 491 4.74 3.80 22.85
N LEU A 492 3.66 4.46 22.47
CA LEU A 492 2.29 4.02 22.70
C LEU A 492 1.68 3.51 21.40
N SER A 493 1.25 2.26 21.38
CA SER A 493 0.52 1.65 20.25
C SER A 493 -0.94 1.45 20.61
N ILE A 494 -1.84 2.01 19.83
CA ILE A 494 -3.29 1.95 20.06
C ILE A 494 -3.97 1.24 18.89
N ASN A 495 -4.67 0.15 19.15
CA ASN A 495 -5.46 -0.58 18.17
C ASN A 495 -6.95 -0.24 18.35
N LEU A 496 -7.60 0.32 17.33
CA LEU A 496 -9.04 0.57 17.36
C LEU A 496 -9.80 -0.60 16.75
N VAL A 497 -10.63 -1.26 17.56
CA VAL A 497 -11.42 -2.44 17.17
C VAL A 497 -12.89 -2.18 17.45
N THR A 498 -13.75 -2.37 16.45
CA THR A 498 -15.19 -2.21 16.67
C THR A 498 -15.75 -3.47 17.32
N ARG A 499 -16.35 -3.31 18.51
CA ARG A 499 -16.92 -4.40 19.32
C ARG A 499 -18.07 -5.08 18.58
N HIS A 500 -18.22 -6.39 18.78
CA HIS A 500 -19.27 -7.21 18.16
C HIS A 500 -19.31 -7.14 16.63
N THR A 501 -18.14 -7.01 15.99
CA THR A 501 -18.04 -6.96 14.53
C THR A 501 -16.96 -7.92 14.02
N VAL A 502 -16.86 -7.96 12.70
CA VAL A 502 -15.80 -8.71 11.99
C VAL A 502 -14.38 -8.28 12.41
N ASP A 503 -14.19 -7.04 12.87
CA ASP A 503 -12.89 -6.54 13.33
C ASP A 503 -12.38 -7.33 14.53
N GLU A 504 -13.25 -7.61 15.51
CA GLU A 504 -12.89 -8.40 16.69
C GLU A 504 -12.53 -9.85 16.32
N VAL A 505 -13.25 -10.43 15.36
CA VAL A 505 -12.93 -11.79 14.87
C VAL A 505 -11.55 -11.81 14.18
N ILE A 506 -11.23 -10.76 13.40
CA ILE A 506 -9.94 -10.63 12.72
C ILE A 506 -8.82 -10.48 13.77
N MET A 507 -9.01 -9.62 14.77
CA MET A 507 -8.05 -9.40 15.86
C MET A 507 -7.71 -10.70 16.60
N ARG A 508 -8.72 -11.43 17.09
CA ARG A 508 -8.52 -12.69 17.80
C ARG A 508 -7.79 -13.75 16.98
N ARG A 509 -8.01 -13.77 15.66
CA ARG A 509 -7.27 -14.65 14.75
C ARG A 509 -5.83 -14.20 14.51
N ALA A 510 -5.62 -12.90 14.42
CA ALA A 510 -4.28 -12.35 14.30
C ALA A 510 -3.43 -12.71 15.52
N GLU A 511 -4.01 -12.63 16.74
CA GLU A 511 -3.34 -13.02 17.98
C GLU A 511 -2.95 -14.51 17.99
N ARG A 512 -3.85 -15.42 17.57
CA ARG A 512 -3.53 -16.84 17.45
C ARG A 512 -2.40 -17.12 16.47
N LYS A 513 -2.35 -16.42 15.34
CA LYS A 513 -1.24 -16.53 14.37
C LYS A 513 0.09 -16.05 14.98
N LEU A 514 0.07 -15.00 15.78
CA LEU A 514 1.26 -14.53 16.48
C LEU A 514 1.76 -15.55 17.49
N GLN A 515 0.87 -16.15 18.27
CA GLN A 515 1.22 -17.23 19.22
C GLN A 515 1.85 -18.42 18.50
N LEU A 516 1.30 -18.87 17.36
CA LEU A 516 1.88 -19.93 16.57
C LEU A 516 3.29 -19.58 16.08
N SER A 517 3.47 -18.37 15.55
CA SER A 517 4.79 -17.90 15.09
C SER A 517 5.81 -17.83 16.23
N HIS A 518 5.39 -17.40 17.40
CA HIS A 518 6.23 -17.35 18.60
C HIS A 518 6.66 -18.76 19.05
N ASN A 519 5.76 -19.72 19.06
CA ASN A 519 6.02 -21.10 19.49
C ASN A 519 7.03 -21.81 18.57
N VAL A 520 6.99 -21.56 17.25
CA VAL A 520 7.87 -22.23 16.27
C VAL A 520 9.27 -21.64 16.23
N VAL A 521 9.40 -20.33 16.38
CA VAL A 521 10.67 -19.61 16.18
C VAL A 521 11.15 -18.90 17.46
N GLY A 522 10.32 -18.79 18.49
CA GLY A 522 10.66 -18.19 19.79
C GLY A 522 11.56 -19.09 20.66
N ASP A 523 12.25 -18.48 21.62
CA ASP A 523 13.17 -19.20 22.50
C ASP A 523 12.47 -19.92 23.68
N ASP A 524 11.22 -19.55 24.01
CA ASP A 524 10.49 -20.09 25.14
C ASP A 524 9.61 -21.28 24.77
N VAL A 525 10.11 -22.47 25.06
CA VAL A 525 9.32 -23.73 25.03
C VAL A 525 8.60 -23.93 26.39
N MET A 526 8.57 -22.93 27.26
CA MET A 526 7.98 -23.06 28.57
C MET A 526 6.46 -22.81 28.50
N ASN A 527 5.71 -23.83 28.91
CA ASN A 527 4.26 -23.85 29.12
C ASN A 527 3.35 -23.91 27.90
N TRP A 528 3.52 -24.95 27.10
CA TRP A 528 2.41 -25.43 26.30
C TRP A 528 1.55 -26.39 27.11
N GLU A 529 0.69 -25.89 27.96
CA GLU A 529 -0.44 -26.65 28.49
C GLU A 529 -1.48 -26.77 27.40
N GLY A 530 -1.66 -28.03 26.97
CA GLY A 530 -2.45 -28.45 25.85
C GLY A 530 -3.79 -27.75 25.65
N LYS A 531 -3.86 -26.87 24.67
CA LYS A 531 -5.12 -26.55 24.01
C LYS A 531 -4.96 -26.82 22.53
N GLU A 532 -5.82 -27.68 22.02
CA GLU A 532 -5.87 -28.15 20.65
C GLU A 532 -5.83 -27.00 19.65
N THR A 533 -4.70 -26.79 19.02
CA THR A 533 -4.67 -26.12 17.74
C THR A 533 -5.00 -27.16 16.67
N ALA A 534 -6.27 -27.47 16.54
CA ALA A 534 -6.77 -28.10 15.31
C ALA A 534 -6.24 -27.29 14.15
N GLY A 535 -5.62 -27.93 13.18
CA GLY A 535 -4.90 -27.31 12.08
C GLY A 535 -5.70 -26.18 11.45
N VAL A 536 -5.37 -24.95 11.84
CA VAL A 536 -5.98 -23.76 11.28
C VAL A 536 -5.34 -23.57 9.93
N GLU A 537 -6.03 -23.99 8.90
CA GLU A 537 -5.73 -23.57 7.55
C GLU A 537 -5.83 -22.05 7.52
N THR A 538 -4.66 -21.44 7.45
CA THR A 538 -4.46 -20.01 7.42
C THR A 538 -5.09 -19.45 6.15
N GLY A 539 -6.27 -18.83 6.25
CA GLY A 539 -6.92 -18.19 5.13
C GLY A 539 -8.39 -18.54 4.93
N ASP A 540 -8.96 -19.37 5.79
CA ASP A 540 -10.36 -19.74 5.61
C ASP A 540 -11.31 -18.61 6.05
N LEU A 541 -11.73 -17.80 5.07
CA LEU A 541 -12.77 -16.76 5.22
C LEU A 541 -14.06 -17.32 5.79
N ARG A 542 -14.36 -18.60 5.51
CA ARG A 542 -15.51 -19.32 6.04
C ARG A 542 -15.47 -19.33 7.57
N SER A 543 -14.34 -19.63 8.16
CA SER A 543 -14.20 -19.68 9.63
C SER A 543 -14.25 -18.29 10.29
N ILE A 544 -13.97 -17.20 9.55
CA ILE A 544 -14.21 -15.83 10.04
C ILE A 544 -15.70 -15.53 10.10
N ILE A 545 -16.44 -15.88 9.04
CA ILE A 545 -17.89 -15.69 9.01
C ILE A 545 -18.57 -16.57 10.06
N PHE A 546 -18.11 -17.82 10.24
CA PHE A 546 -18.57 -18.68 11.33
C PHE A 546 -18.29 -18.07 12.71
N GLY A 547 -17.22 -17.31 12.88
CA GLY A 547 -16.94 -16.57 14.11
C GLY A 547 -17.98 -15.48 14.43
N LEU A 548 -18.74 -14.99 13.44
CA LEU A 548 -19.80 -14.00 13.66
C LEU A 548 -20.96 -14.51 14.50
N HIS A 549 -21.18 -15.83 14.61
CA HIS A 549 -22.26 -16.41 15.44
C HIS A 549 -22.09 -16.11 16.94
N ARG A 550 -20.90 -15.67 17.37
CA ARG A 550 -20.64 -15.25 18.76
C ARG A 550 -21.31 -13.94 19.12
N PHE A 551 -21.75 -13.17 18.15
CA PHE A 551 -22.35 -11.86 18.34
C PHE A 551 -23.86 -11.95 18.16
N ASP A 552 -24.64 -11.58 19.19
CA ASP A 552 -26.10 -11.58 19.08
C ASP A 552 -26.56 -10.42 18.19
N PRO A 553 -27.28 -10.69 17.09
CA PRO A 553 -27.81 -9.64 16.22
C PRO A 553 -28.82 -8.72 16.93
N THR A 554 -29.41 -9.16 18.04
CA THR A 554 -30.36 -8.40 18.85
C THR A 554 -29.68 -7.42 19.77
N GLU A 555 -28.50 -7.75 20.33
CA GLU A 555 -27.68 -6.83 21.14
C GLU A 555 -27.18 -5.63 20.31
N ILE A 556 -26.98 -5.83 19.00
CA ILE A 556 -26.63 -4.76 18.09
C ILE A 556 -27.73 -3.68 17.99
N SER A 557 -28.96 -3.95 18.41
CA SER A 557 -30.12 -3.08 18.17
C SER A 557 -30.55 -2.15 19.32
N THR A 558 -29.99 -2.25 20.53
CA THR A 558 -30.63 -1.67 21.73
C THR A 558 -29.96 -0.46 22.37
N GLU A 559 -28.74 -0.07 22.04
CA GLU A 559 -28.07 1.03 22.74
C GLU A 559 -28.15 2.37 22.01
N LYS A 560 -28.85 3.35 22.60
CA LYS A 560 -28.77 4.77 22.26
C LYS A 560 -27.62 5.39 23.05
N LEU A 561 -26.62 5.96 22.35
CA LEU A 561 -25.61 6.79 23.02
C LEU A 561 -26.25 8.08 23.53
N GLY A 562 -26.28 8.26 24.84
CA GLY A 562 -26.71 9.48 25.50
C GLY A 562 -25.51 10.41 25.79
N GLU A 563 -25.80 11.66 26.16
CA GLU A 563 -24.81 12.71 26.47
C GLU A 563 -23.86 12.35 27.64
N THR A 564 -24.25 11.45 28.51
CA THR A 564 -23.47 10.93 29.63
C THR A 564 -22.22 10.17 29.18
N GLN A 565 -22.17 9.69 27.93
CA GLN A 565 -21.09 8.85 27.43
C GLN A 565 -19.89 9.62 26.88
N MET A 566 -20.02 10.93 26.65
CA MET A 566 -18.89 11.76 26.22
C MET A 566 -17.90 12.05 27.35
N SER A 567 -18.40 12.19 28.60
CA SER A 567 -17.53 12.34 29.78
C SER A 567 -16.77 11.05 30.08
N ASP A 568 -17.44 9.90 29.87
CA ASP A 568 -16.84 8.58 30.07
C ASP A 568 -15.79 8.29 29.01
N LEU A 569 -16.02 8.73 27.77
CA LEU A 569 -15.06 8.64 26.69
C LEU A 569 -13.78 9.44 27.00
N ASN A 570 -13.92 10.66 27.50
CA ASN A 570 -12.78 11.50 27.92
C ASN A 570 -11.97 10.84 29.03
N ALA A 571 -12.66 10.33 30.06
CA ALA A 571 -12.01 9.62 31.16
C ALA A 571 -11.26 8.36 30.69
N MET A 572 -11.84 7.63 29.74
CA MET A 572 -11.18 6.48 29.11
C MET A 572 -9.92 6.90 28.36
N VAL A 573 -10.00 7.95 27.54
CA VAL A 573 -8.85 8.43 26.77
C VAL A 573 -7.73 8.88 27.71
N GLU A 574 -8.06 9.56 28.82
CA GLU A 574 -7.08 9.91 29.85
C GLU A 574 -6.39 8.67 30.46
N LYS A 575 -7.15 7.65 30.77
CA LYS A 575 -6.59 6.38 31.29
C LYS A 575 -5.68 5.68 30.26
N VAL A 576 -6.09 5.66 28.99
CA VAL A 576 -5.26 5.12 27.90
C VAL A 576 -3.95 5.86 27.79
N LEU A 577 -3.98 7.20 27.85
CA LEU A 577 -2.76 8.00 27.76
C LEU A 577 -1.92 7.95 29.04
N ALA A 578 -2.54 7.84 30.23
CA ALA A 578 -1.84 7.69 31.50
C ALA A 578 -1.01 6.41 31.57
N LYS A 579 -1.40 5.35 30.85
CA LYS A 579 -0.61 4.11 30.74
C LYS A 579 0.81 4.31 30.19
N ARG A 580 1.05 5.40 29.45
CA ARG A 580 2.39 5.80 29.01
C ARG A 580 3.32 6.12 30.19
N TYR A 581 2.78 6.67 31.27
CA TYR A 581 3.54 7.19 32.41
C TYR A 581 3.58 6.24 33.61
N GLU A 582 2.81 5.16 33.58
CA GLU A 582 2.87 4.14 34.66
C GLU A 582 4.23 3.44 34.62
N GLN A 583 5.14 3.88 35.50
CA GLN A 583 6.43 3.22 35.74
C GLN A 583 6.14 1.88 36.41
N THR A 584 6.21 0.83 35.66
CA THR A 584 6.09 -0.51 36.22
C THR A 584 7.43 -1.14 36.43
N ALA A 585 7.69 -1.57 37.66
CA ALA A 585 8.88 -2.30 38.08
C ALA A 585 8.98 -3.73 37.53
N GLU A 586 8.06 -4.16 36.67
CA GLU A 586 8.04 -5.49 36.06
C GLU A 586 8.16 -5.42 34.54
N LYS A 587 9.11 -6.20 34.06
CA LYS A 587 9.60 -6.27 32.67
C LYS A 587 8.70 -7.16 31.81
N ASP A 588 7.56 -6.67 31.32
CA ASP A 588 6.84 -7.40 30.27
C ASP A 588 6.22 -6.46 29.27
N ASP A 589 6.25 -6.85 27.98
CA ASP A 589 5.51 -6.22 26.89
C ASP A 589 4.01 -6.38 27.19
N ARG A 590 3.39 -5.33 27.80
CA ARG A 590 2.02 -5.41 28.30
C ARG A 590 1.03 -5.05 27.21
N LYS A 591 0.10 -5.96 27.01
CA LYS A 591 -1.08 -5.74 26.15
C LYS A 591 -2.28 -5.49 27.03
N PHE A 592 -2.97 -4.38 26.80
CA PHE A 592 -4.18 -4.00 27.51
C PHE A 592 -5.38 -3.91 26.57
N GLU A 593 -6.51 -4.41 27.01
CA GLU A 593 -7.80 -4.25 26.35
C GLU A 593 -8.68 -3.31 27.19
N VAL A 594 -9.21 -2.23 26.59
CA VAL A 594 -10.05 -1.23 27.26
C VAL A 594 -11.40 -1.16 26.57
N ASN A 595 -12.47 -1.35 27.34
CA ASN A 595 -13.84 -1.30 26.86
C ASN A 595 -14.54 -0.05 27.41
N PRO A 596 -14.98 0.90 26.56
CA PRO A 596 -15.67 2.11 27.01
C PRO A 596 -17.00 1.86 27.74
N LEU A 597 -17.66 0.74 27.46
CA LEU A 597 -18.99 0.40 28.02
C LEU A 597 -18.92 -0.13 29.47
N ASP A 598 -17.74 -0.60 29.92
CA ASP A 598 -17.58 -1.12 31.29
C ASP A 598 -17.33 0.00 32.33
N LEU A 599 -17.23 1.26 31.89
CA LEU A 599 -16.97 2.42 32.74
C LEU A 599 -18.22 2.95 33.48
N SER A 600 -19.41 2.59 33.05
CA SER A 600 -20.70 3.10 33.61
C SER A 600 -21.16 2.38 34.90
N SER A 601 -20.59 1.24 35.23
CA SER A 601 -20.81 0.53 36.48
C SER A 601 -19.61 0.77 37.37
N GLY A 602 -19.76 1.57 38.42
CA GLY A 602 -18.72 1.98 39.40
C GLY A 602 -17.98 0.85 40.14
N SER A 603 -17.75 -0.25 39.51
CA SER A 603 -16.84 -1.33 39.89
C SER A 603 -15.51 -1.13 39.18
N ASP A 604 -14.43 -1.30 39.94
CA ASP A 604 -13.05 -1.25 39.49
C ASP A 604 -12.91 -1.82 38.06
N ILE A 605 -12.34 -0.99 37.19
CA ILE A 605 -12.10 -1.36 35.80
C ILE A 605 -11.36 -2.68 35.82
N ALA A 606 -12.01 -3.73 35.38
CA ALA A 606 -11.33 -4.94 34.98
C ALA A 606 -10.48 -4.60 33.78
N ILE A 607 -9.28 -4.06 34.03
CA ILE A 607 -8.18 -4.10 33.06
C ILE A 607 -7.90 -5.60 32.96
N GLY A 608 -8.59 -6.25 32.07
CA GLY A 608 -8.26 -7.60 31.71
C GLY A 608 -6.85 -7.55 31.17
N GLU A 609 -5.85 -7.87 32.00
CA GLU A 609 -4.71 -8.60 31.48
C GLU A 609 -5.32 -9.62 30.55
N SER A 610 -4.89 -9.69 29.30
CA SER A 610 -5.47 -10.63 28.34
C SER A 610 -5.52 -11.99 29.04
N SER A 611 -6.59 -12.14 29.79
CA SER A 611 -6.83 -13.40 30.45
C SER A 611 -6.97 -14.33 29.28
N THR A 612 -5.96 -15.15 29.11
CA THR A 612 -5.95 -16.36 28.33
C THR A 612 -7.03 -17.31 28.86
N SER A 613 -8.26 -16.83 29.02
CA SER A 613 -9.41 -17.67 29.00
C SER A 613 -9.60 -18.08 27.54
N VAL A 614 -8.70 -18.91 27.14
CA VAL A 614 -8.79 -19.73 25.95
C VAL A 614 -9.99 -20.64 26.17
N GLY A 615 -11.19 -20.08 25.97
CA GLY A 615 -12.31 -20.91 25.62
C GLY A 615 -11.87 -21.61 24.34
N LEU A 616 -11.85 -22.92 24.33
CA LEU A 616 -11.84 -23.79 23.18
C LEU A 616 -12.59 -23.05 22.06
N ASP A 617 -11.96 -22.91 20.90
CA ASP A 617 -12.71 -22.65 19.69
C ASP A 617 -13.74 -23.78 19.65
N PRO A 618 -15.03 -23.55 19.93
CA PRO A 618 -16.02 -24.56 19.65
C PRO A 618 -15.88 -24.74 18.16
N GLY A 619 -15.30 -25.86 17.77
CA GLY A 619 -14.95 -26.14 16.39
C GLY A 619 -16.14 -25.77 15.53
N LEU A 620 -15.93 -25.29 14.33
CA LEU A 620 -16.92 -24.90 13.34
C LEU A 620 -18.27 -25.61 13.60
N ASP A 621 -19.02 -25.12 14.58
CA ASP A 621 -20.29 -25.73 14.99
C ASP A 621 -21.36 -25.18 14.05
N ASP A 622 -21.67 -25.98 13.05
CA ASP A 622 -22.70 -25.68 12.06
C ASP A 622 -24.08 -25.42 12.75
N ALA A 623 -24.35 -26.03 13.90
CA ALA A 623 -25.61 -25.85 14.62
C ALA A 623 -25.72 -24.47 15.29
N SER A 624 -24.69 -24.03 15.96
CA SER A 624 -24.63 -22.68 16.57
C SER A 624 -24.68 -21.59 15.50
N TYR A 625 -24.01 -21.80 14.38
CA TYR A 625 -24.06 -20.88 13.25
C TYR A 625 -25.46 -20.79 12.62
N LEU A 626 -26.13 -21.93 12.41
CA LEU A 626 -27.51 -21.94 11.88
C LEU A 626 -28.49 -21.28 12.84
N SER A 627 -28.39 -21.52 14.15
CA SER A 627 -29.20 -20.83 15.16
C SER A 627 -28.99 -19.31 15.11
N TRP A 628 -27.75 -18.85 14.96
CA TRP A 628 -27.46 -17.42 14.79
C TRP A 628 -28.07 -16.85 13.50
N VAL A 629 -28.03 -17.58 12.38
CA VAL A 629 -28.64 -17.16 11.12
C VAL A 629 -30.17 -17.13 11.22
N GLU A 630 -30.79 -18.04 11.99
CA GLU A 630 -32.23 -18.00 12.27
C GLU A 630 -32.63 -16.78 13.10
N LYS A 631 -31.88 -16.45 14.17
CA LYS A 631 -32.06 -15.20 14.95
C LYS A 631 -31.94 -13.96 14.05
N LEU A 632 -30.97 -13.93 13.12
CA LEU A 632 -30.82 -12.83 12.17
C LEU A 632 -32.02 -12.73 11.23
N LYS A 633 -32.61 -13.86 10.82
CA LYS A 633 -33.81 -13.92 10.00
C LYS A 633 -35.02 -13.39 10.77
N GLU A 634 -35.19 -13.78 12.03
CA GLU A 634 -36.28 -13.30 12.91
C GLU A 634 -36.14 -11.79 13.17
N ALA A 635 -34.94 -11.31 13.51
CA ALA A 635 -34.66 -9.88 13.66
C ALA A 635 -34.91 -9.07 12.37
N SER A 636 -34.87 -9.73 11.20
CA SER A 636 -35.20 -9.09 9.91
C SER A 636 -36.69 -8.96 9.66
N GLN A 637 -37.52 -9.78 10.31
CA GLN A 637 -38.98 -9.74 10.13
C GLN A 637 -39.66 -8.71 11.06
N THR A 638 -39.01 -8.33 12.17
CA THR A 638 -39.57 -7.41 13.17
C THR A 638 -39.24 -5.93 12.93
N GLY A 639 -38.35 -5.61 12.00
CA GLY A 639 -37.91 -4.23 11.69
C GLY A 639 -38.38 -3.77 10.31
N SER A 640 -39.58 -3.26 10.19
CA SER A 640 -40.08 -2.58 8.98
C SER A 640 -39.57 -1.14 8.97
N ASN A 641 -38.46 -0.89 8.25
CA ASN A 641 -38.26 0.30 7.41
C ASN A 641 -37.01 0.12 6.54
N PRO A 642 -37.18 0.07 5.22
CA PRO A 642 -36.07 -0.16 4.29
C PRO A 642 -35.39 1.17 3.95
N ILE A 643 -34.13 1.31 4.29
CA ILE A 643 -33.26 2.40 3.77
C ILE A 643 -32.72 2.06 2.38
N MET A 644 -32.95 0.85 1.89
CA MET A 644 -32.57 0.40 0.55
C MET A 644 -33.61 -0.53 -0.06
N GLU A 645 -34.80 0.01 -0.41
CA GLU A 645 -35.68 -0.63 -1.37
C GLU A 645 -35.79 0.26 -2.60
N SER A 646 -34.92 0.05 -3.56
CA SER A 646 -35.35 0.07 -4.96
C SER A 646 -35.49 -1.38 -5.38
N GLY A 647 -36.72 -1.83 -5.37
CA GLY A 647 -37.04 -3.19 -5.70
C GLY A 647 -36.74 -3.54 -7.14
N THR A 648 -36.20 -4.73 -7.33
CA THR A 648 -36.45 -5.46 -8.57
C THR A 648 -36.50 -6.96 -8.32
N ARG A 649 -37.64 -7.49 -8.65
CA ARG A 649 -38.01 -8.88 -8.78
C ARG A 649 -36.99 -9.63 -9.65
N ARG A 650 -36.52 -10.79 -9.21
CA ARG A 650 -35.56 -11.64 -9.90
C ARG A 650 -36.08 -12.10 -11.26
N GLN A 651 -35.37 -11.72 -12.31
CA GLN A 651 -35.36 -12.35 -13.63
C GLN A 651 -33.94 -12.78 -13.98
N ALA A 652 -33.77 -13.79 -14.82
CA ALA A 652 -32.49 -14.44 -15.16
C ALA A 652 -31.42 -13.48 -15.68
N PRO A 653 -30.12 -13.78 -15.49
CA PRO A 653 -29.01 -12.82 -15.67
C PRO A 653 -28.88 -12.26 -17.10
N GLU A 654 -29.14 -13.02 -18.13
CA GLU A 654 -28.95 -12.58 -19.54
C GLU A 654 -30.02 -11.63 -20.04
N GLU A 655 -31.31 -11.84 -19.67
CA GLU A 655 -32.39 -10.90 -20.01
C GLU A 655 -32.29 -9.56 -19.28
N LYS A 656 -31.63 -9.52 -18.12
CA LYS A 656 -31.45 -8.28 -17.36
C LYS A 656 -30.39 -7.37 -17.98
N HIS A 657 -29.30 -7.94 -18.53
CA HIS A 657 -28.28 -7.16 -19.20
C HIS A 657 -28.81 -6.43 -20.42
N LEU A 658 -29.56 -7.14 -21.27
CA LEU A 658 -30.23 -6.59 -22.46
C LEU A 658 -31.31 -5.54 -22.12
N LYS A 659 -32.12 -5.77 -21.08
CA LYS A 659 -33.11 -4.79 -20.63
C LYS A 659 -32.52 -3.57 -19.96
N HIS A 660 -31.38 -3.72 -19.24
CA HIS A 660 -30.67 -2.62 -18.62
C HIS A 660 -29.98 -1.75 -19.68
N GLU A 661 -29.37 -2.35 -20.70
CA GLU A 661 -28.78 -1.63 -21.84
C GLU A 661 -29.86 -0.92 -22.67
N ALA A 662 -30.99 -1.57 -22.94
CA ALA A 662 -32.09 -0.95 -23.64
C ALA A 662 -32.75 0.20 -22.86
N ALA A 663 -32.87 0.07 -21.53
CA ALA A 663 -33.37 1.14 -20.66
C ALA A 663 -32.36 2.31 -20.56
N LYS A 664 -31.07 2.02 -20.49
CA LYS A 664 -29.98 3.03 -20.49
C LYS A 664 -29.97 3.80 -21.82
N LYS A 665 -30.09 3.09 -22.96
CA LYS A 665 -30.12 3.68 -24.28
C LYS A 665 -31.37 4.58 -24.48
N LYS A 666 -32.55 4.14 -23.99
CA LYS A 666 -33.78 4.92 -24.05
C LYS A 666 -33.79 6.14 -23.12
N ALA A 667 -33.11 6.07 -21.97
CA ALA A 667 -32.92 7.21 -21.08
C ALA A 667 -31.93 8.23 -21.70
N GLU A 668 -30.90 7.75 -22.38
CA GLU A 668 -29.92 8.56 -23.08
C GLU A 668 -30.49 9.27 -24.33
N GLU A 669 -31.32 8.55 -25.10
CA GLU A 669 -32.09 9.14 -26.23
C GLU A 669 -33.08 10.23 -25.75
N LYS A 670 -33.75 9.99 -24.63
CA LYS A 670 -34.65 10.97 -24.02
C LYS A 670 -33.89 12.19 -23.45
N LYS A 671 -32.68 12.02 -22.96
CA LYS A 671 -31.79 13.08 -22.50
C LYS A 671 -31.31 13.91 -23.69
N LEU A 672 -30.87 13.28 -24.79
CA LEU A 672 -30.45 13.93 -26.02
C LEU A 672 -31.57 14.73 -26.67
N SER A 673 -32.79 14.16 -26.81
CA SER A 673 -33.91 14.88 -27.40
C SER A 673 -34.38 16.09 -26.56
N LYS A 674 -34.22 16.03 -25.23
CA LYS A 674 -34.47 17.14 -24.32
C LYS A 674 -33.43 18.25 -24.49
N TRP A 675 -32.18 17.90 -24.70
CA TRP A 675 -31.10 18.85 -24.92
C TRP A 675 -31.16 19.54 -26.28
N GLU A 676 -31.48 18.81 -27.35
CA GLU A 676 -31.76 19.36 -28.67
C GLU A 676 -32.95 20.37 -28.64
N ALA A 677 -34.01 20.05 -27.90
CA ALA A 677 -35.17 20.95 -27.72
C ALA A 677 -34.83 22.23 -26.94
N LEU A 678 -33.75 22.22 -26.13
CA LEU A 678 -33.30 23.37 -25.33
C LEU A 678 -32.14 24.12 -25.99
N GLY A 679 -31.74 23.74 -27.21
CA GLY A 679 -30.65 24.36 -27.95
C GLY A 679 -29.25 24.07 -27.38
N TYR A 680 -29.06 22.91 -26.70
CA TYR A 680 -27.80 22.51 -26.15
C TYR A 680 -26.79 22.19 -27.28
N CYS A 681 -25.68 22.91 -27.31
CA CYS A 681 -24.72 22.86 -28.41
C CYS A 681 -23.50 21.97 -28.15
N SER A 682 -23.34 21.36 -26.99
CA SER A 682 -22.21 20.48 -26.70
C SER A 682 -22.63 19.01 -26.75
N LEU A 683 -21.89 18.23 -27.53
CA LEU A 683 -22.10 16.77 -27.63
C LEU A 683 -21.02 16.06 -26.81
N SER A 684 -21.42 15.34 -25.78
CA SER A 684 -20.53 14.40 -25.11
C SER A 684 -20.14 13.29 -26.07
N VAL A 685 -18.87 13.14 -26.35
CA VAL A 685 -18.34 12.15 -27.30
C VAL A 685 -18.36 10.78 -26.66
N LYS A 686 -18.98 9.79 -27.32
CA LYS A 686 -19.03 8.40 -26.84
C LYS A 686 -17.66 7.76 -26.84
N GLU A 687 -17.46 6.74 -25.97
CA GLU A 687 -16.23 5.97 -25.99
C GLU A 687 -16.05 5.26 -27.35
N PRO A 688 -14.84 5.35 -27.95
CA PRO A 688 -14.56 4.65 -29.19
C PRO A 688 -14.62 3.13 -28.97
N ILE A 689 -15.23 2.41 -29.90
CA ILE A 689 -15.16 0.96 -29.94
C ILE A 689 -13.71 0.61 -30.29
N PRO A 690 -13.02 -0.21 -29.48
CA PRO A 690 -11.66 -0.63 -29.83
C PRO A 690 -11.72 -1.34 -31.18
N PRO A 691 -10.80 -1.06 -32.12
CA PRO A 691 -10.72 -1.83 -33.35
C PRO A 691 -10.43 -3.30 -32.98
N GLU A 692 -11.27 -4.21 -33.48
CA GLU A 692 -10.99 -5.64 -33.42
C GLU A 692 -9.77 -5.92 -34.29
N ASP A 693 -8.70 -6.43 -33.64
CA ASP A 693 -7.46 -7.01 -34.20
C ASP A 693 -6.54 -6.14 -35.08
N SER A 694 -5.49 -5.68 -34.45
CA SER A 694 -4.04 -5.93 -34.68
C SER A 694 -3.43 -6.00 -36.07
N ASP A 695 -3.71 -5.20 -37.08
CA ASP A 695 -2.80 -5.15 -38.23
C ASP A 695 -2.72 -3.78 -38.95
N MET A 696 -3.28 -2.75 -38.38
CA MET A 696 -3.25 -1.40 -38.99
C MET A 696 -2.55 -0.38 -38.08
N MET A 697 -1.26 -0.55 -37.85
CA MET A 697 -0.42 0.59 -37.55
C MET A 697 -0.34 1.42 -38.81
N SER A 698 -1.14 2.48 -38.95
CA SER A 698 -1.00 3.37 -40.10
C SER A 698 0.26 4.22 -39.91
N ASP A 699 1.17 4.14 -40.87
CA ASP A 699 2.39 4.96 -40.90
C ASP A 699 2.10 6.47 -41.12
N SER A 700 0.84 6.88 -41.16
CA SER A 700 0.41 8.24 -41.52
C SER A 700 0.20 9.20 -40.33
N GLY A 701 0.18 8.71 -39.09
CA GLY A 701 0.00 9.57 -37.91
C GLY A 701 1.30 10.23 -37.41
N SER A 702 1.25 11.53 -37.09
CA SER A 702 2.45 12.27 -36.68
C SER A 702 2.16 13.33 -35.61
N VAL A 703 3.17 13.64 -34.77
CA VAL A 703 3.12 14.72 -33.78
C VAL A 703 4.13 15.79 -34.16
N HIS A 704 3.64 17.01 -34.38
CA HIS A 704 4.42 18.16 -34.78
C HIS A 704 4.50 19.20 -33.67
N PHE A 705 5.68 19.74 -33.43
CA PHE A 705 5.88 20.80 -32.44
C PHE A 705 6.08 22.12 -33.19
N VAL A 706 5.21 23.08 -32.91
CA VAL A 706 5.15 24.33 -33.66
C VAL A 706 5.14 25.55 -32.72
N TYR A 707 5.62 26.69 -33.18
CA TYR A 707 5.53 27.95 -32.48
C TYR A 707 4.33 28.76 -32.98
N GLY A 708 3.50 29.28 -32.08
CA GLY A 708 2.36 30.07 -32.46
C GLY A 708 1.20 29.98 -31.44
N ASP A 709 0.03 30.38 -31.92
CA ASP A 709 -1.23 30.37 -31.20
C ASP A 709 -2.09 29.19 -31.69
N CYS A 710 -2.39 28.24 -30.80
CA CYS A 710 -3.17 27.07 -31.14
C CYS A 710 -4.65 27.38 -31.44
N THR A 711 -5.14 28.58 -31.10
CA THR A 711 -6.50 29.04 -31.46
C THR A 711 -6.59 29.54 -32.91
N GLN A 712 -5.46 29.62 -33.64
CA GLN A 712 -5.40 30.02 -35.04
C GLN A 712 -4.78 28.91 -35.91
N PRO A 713 -5.39 27.72 -35.95
CA PRO A 713 -4.83 26.57 -36.69
C PRO A 713 -4.75 26.77 -38.21
N SER A 714 -5.63 27.64 -38.75
CA SER A 714 -5.63 27.98 -40.18
C SER A 714 -4.32 28.60 -40.67
N LYS A 715 -3.46 29.13 -39.77
CA LYS A 715 -2.13 29.61 -40.14
C LYS A 715 -1.15 28.51 -40.51
N ILE A 716 -1.38 27.29 -39.99
CA ILE A 716 -0.52 26.12 -40.23
C ILE A 716 -1.20 25.15 -41.18
N CYS A 717 -2.51 24.94 -41.06
CA CYS A 717 -3.30 24.06 -41.92
C CYS A 717 -4.49 24.83 -42.52
N PRO A 718 -4.32 25.60 -43.56
CA PRO A 718 -5.36 26.48 -44.10
C PRO A 718 -6.54 25.74 -44.77
N SER A 719 -6.34 24.50 -45.20
CA SER A 719 -7.32 23.72 -45.98
C SER A 719 -7.83 22.43 -45.32
N GLU A 720 -7.33 22.09 -44.12
CA GLU A 720 -7.75 20.87 -43.39
C GLU A 720 -8.75 21.24 -42.31
N PRO A 721 -9.75 20.36 -42.01
CA PRO A 721 -10.59 20.50 -40.83
C PRO A 721 -9.73 20.44 -39.56
N THR A 722 -10.08 21.20 -38.52
CA THR A 722 -9.25 21.34 -37.34
C THR A 722 -10.02 21.19 -36.03
N VAL A 723 -9.42 20.53 -35.05
CA VAL A 723 -9.93 20.40 -33.68
C VAL A 723 -8.96 21.07 -32.71
N ILE A 724 -9.42 22.09 -31.98
CA ILE A 724 -8.65 22.75 -30.94
C ILE A 724 -8.93 22.03 -29.62
N PHE A 725 -7.91 21.44 -29.01
CA PHE A 725 -8.04 20.67 -27.77
C PHE A 725 -7.63 21.52 -26.55
N SER A 726 -8.51 21.65 -25.56
CA SER A 726 -8.28 22.36 -24.31
C SER A 726 -8.74 21.55 -23.10
N CYS A 727 -8.00 21.68 -21.99
CA CYS A 727 -8.34 21.05 -20.71
C CYS A 727 -9.17 21.98 -19.85
N VAL A 728 -10.24 21.46 -19.21
CA VAL A 728 -11.13 22.18 -18.31
C VAL A 728 -11.38 21.36 -17.03
N ASP A 729 -11.96 21.99 -16.03
CA ASP A 729 -12.45 21.32 -14.80
C ASP A 729 -13.94 20.99 -14.91
N ASP A 730 -14.52 20.42 -13.86
CA ASP A 730 -15.93 20.03 -13.77
C ASP A 730 -16.83 21.10 -13.14
N SER A 731 -16.35 22.34 -12.95
CA SER A 731 -17.11 23.39 -12.27
C SER A 731 -18.19 24.08 -13.10
N GLY A 732 -18.04 24.08 -14.43
CA GLY A 732 -18.88 24.90 -15.32
C GLY A 732 -18.54 26.39 -15.29
N ASN A 733 -17.62 26.84 -14.47
CA ASN A 733 -17.17 28.23 -14.42
C ASN A 733 -16.03 28.43 -15.42
N TRP A 734 -16.21 29.31 -16.39
CA TRP A 734 -15.18 29.60 -17.38
C TRP A 734 -13.97 30.29 -16.71
N GLY A 735 -12.79 29.74 -16.92
CA GLY A 735 -11.54 30.26 -16.37
C GLY A 735 -11.16 31.64 -16.95
N CYS A 736 -10.19 32.28 -16.33
CA CYS A 736 -9.66 33.59 -16.77
C CYS A 736 -8.18 33.44 -17.21
N GLY A 737 -7.81 34.14 -18.23
CA GLY A 737 -6.42 34.22 -18.74
C GLY A 737 -6.03 33.13 -19.73
N GLY A 738 -4.96 33.36 -20.49
CA GLY A 738 -4.34 32.39 -21.39
C GLY A 738 -5.29 31.76 -22.40
N MET A 739 -5.39 30.44 -22.40
CA MET A 739 -6.21 29.67 -23.34
C MET A 739 -7.71 29.96 -23.20
N PHE A 740 -8.22 30.21 -22.00
CA PHE A 740 -9.62 30.52 -21.74
C PHE A 740 -10.06 31.83 -22.41
N ASP A 741 -9.26 32.88 -22.26
CA ASP A 741 -9.52 34.17 -22.92
C ASP A 741 -9.41 34.09 -24.46
N ALA A 742 -8.48 33.29 -24.93
CA ALA A 742 -8.29 33.09 -26.37
C ALA A 742 -9.47 32.32 -27.00
N LEU A 743 -9.97 31.27 -26.33
CA LEU A 743 -11.15 30.53 -26.76
C LEU A 743 -12.45 31.37 -26.66
N ALA A 744 -12.61 32.16 -25.61
CA ALA A 744 -13.76 33.07 -25.46
C ALA A 744 -13.79 34.16 -26.55
N LYS A 745 -12.63 34.64 -27.01
CA LYS A 745 -12.49 35.58 -28.16
C LYS A 745 -12.77 34.91 -29.50
N LEU A 746 -12.50 33.59 -29.59
CA LEU A 746 -12.74 32.83 -30.82
C LEU A 746 -14.26 32.66 -31.06
N SER A 747 -15.02 32.30 -30.00
CA SER A 747 -16.48 32.28 -30.03
C SER A 747 -17.07 32.38 -28.64
N ALA A 748 -18.06 33.25 -28.44
CA ALA A 748 -18.83 33.35 -27.20
C ALA A 748 -19.64 32.06 -26.88
N SER A 749 -19.96 31.28 -27.90
CA SER A 749 -20.69 30.01 -27.72
C SER A 749 -19.91 28.95 -26.93
N ILE A 750 -18.57 29.06 -26.82
CA ILE A 750 -17.74 28.06 -26.11
C ILE A 750 -17.93 28.17 -24.60
N PRO A 751 -17.76 29.34 -23.94
CA PRO A 751 -18.08 29.50 -22.52
C PRO A 751 -19.54 29.14 -22.21
N ASP A 752 -20.49 29.57 -23.06
CA ASP A 752 -21.91 29.34 -22.87
C ASP A 752 -22.25 27.83 -22.90
N ALA A 753 -21.67 27.10 -23.87
CA ALA A 753 -21.87 25.63 -23.97
C ALA A 753 -21.27 24.90 -22.75
N TYR A 754 -20.11 25.35 -22.23
CA TYR A 754 -19.49 24.77 -21.05
C TYR A 754 -20.32 25.02 -19.79
N GLN A 755 -20.88 26.23 -19.60
CA GLN A 755 -21.77 26.55 -18.50
C GLN A 755 -23.08 25.75 -18.60
N GLN A 756 -23.70 25.66 -19.78
CA GLN A 756 -24.89 24.85 -20.01
C GLN A 756 -24.65 23.37 -19.70
N ALA A 757 -23.48 22.82 -20.07
CA ALA A 757 -23.12 21.46 -19.73
C ALA A 757 -23.11 21.20 -18.21
N SER A 758 -22.64 22.17 -17.42
CA SER A 758 -22.68 22.14 -15.96
C SER A 758 -24.11 22.22 -15.42
N GLU A 759 -24.92 23.14 -15.92
CA GLU A 759 -26.33 23.32 -15.51
C GLU A 759 -27.16 22.07 -15.78
N PHE A 760 -26.85 21.34 -16.85
CA PHE A 760 -27.47 20.05 -17.18
C PHE A 760 -26.89 18.85 -16.45
N GLY A 761 -25.84 19.07 -15.63
CA GLY A 761 -25.14 17.98 -14.93
C GLY A 761 -24.44 16.99 -15.86
N ASP A 762 -23.83 17.48 -16.93
CA ASP A 762 -23.16 16.66 -17.97
C ASP A 762 -21.63 16.82 -17.96
N LEU A 763 -21.07 17.56 -16.99
CA LEU A 763 -19.63 17.68 -16.81
C LEU A 763 -19.11 16.65 -15.81
N HIS A 764 -18.50 15.57 -16.31
CA HIS A 764 -17.86 14.57 -15.47
C HIS A 764 -16.37 14.45 -15.87
N VAL A 765 -15.50 14.19 -14.91
CA VAL A 765 -14.08 13.99 -15.16
C VAL A 765 -13.89 12.75 -16.08
N GLY A 766 -13.15 12.94 -17.18
CA GLY A 766 -12.99 11.94 -18.24
C GLY A 766 -13.94 12.11 -19.43
N ASP A 767 -14.84 13.11 -19.40
CA ASP A 767 -15.70 13.45 -20.55
C ASP A 767 -15.03 14.45 -21.49
N LEU A 768 -15.36 14.33 -22.76
CA LEU A 768 -14.94 15.23 -23.84
C LEU A 768 -16.17 15.87 -24.45
N HIS A 769 -16.23 17.19 -24.47
CA HIS A 769 -17.27 17.97 -25.12
C HIS A 769 -16.74 18.57 -26.42
N LEU A 770 -17.39 18.26 -27.54
CA LEU A 770 -17.04 18.76 -28.86
C LEU A 770 -18.01 19.86 -29.28
N ILE A 771 -17.51 21.07 -29.48
CA ILE A 771 -18.28 22.24 -29.82
C ILE A 771 -17.90 22.66 -31.25
N ARG A 772 -18.86 22.75 -32.16
CA ARG A 772 -18.62 23.26 -33.49
C ARG A 772 -18.64 24.78 -33.49
N ILE A 773 -17.65 25.39 -34.07
CA ILE A 773 -17.62 26.83 -34.25
C ILE A 773 -18.29 27.14 -35.60
N ASN A 774 -19.43 27.85 -35.55
CA ASN A 774 -20.04 28.40 -36.75
C ASN A 774 -19.36 29.74 -37.02
N GLU A 775 -18.67 29.88 -38.15
CA GLU A 775 -18.24 31.17 -38.63
C GLU A 775 -19.50 32.05 -38.85
N GLY A 776 -19.44 33.29 -38.38
CA GLY A 776 -20.51 34.22 -38.15
C GLY A 776 -21.58 34.37 -39.21
N SER A 777 -22.75 34.77 -38.76
CA SER A 777 -24.00 35.02 -39.49
C SER A 777 -23.91 36.23 -40.48
N ASP A 778 -22.97 36.20 -41.41
CA ASP A 778 -22.99 37.09 -42.59
C ASP A 778 -23.10 36.22 -43.86
N GLU A 779 -24.34 36.19 -44.37
CA GLU A 779 -24.79 35.39 -45.52
C GLU A 779 -24.12 35.80 -46.85
N GLN A 780 -22.99 36.52 -46.87
CA GLN A 780 -22.43 37.04 -48.13
C GLN A 780 -21.00 36.63 -48.50
N ASN A 781 -20.33 35.72 -47.74
CA ASN A 781 -19.05 35.16 -48.19
C ASN A 781 -19.05 33.63 -48.16
N MET A 782 -19.64 33.05 -49.15
CA MET A 782 -19.53 31.64 -49.49
C MET A 782 -18.22 31.41 -50.27
N GLU A 783 -17.07 31.36 -49.57
CA GLU A 783 -15.87 30.71 -50.13
C GLU A 783 -15.08 30.06 -48.97
N GLY A 784 -15.35 28.75 -48.71
CA GLY A 784 -14.31 27.77 -48.43
C GLY A 784 -13.63 27.75 -47.07
N GLY A 785 -14.25 28.15 -45.95
CA GLY A 785 -13.68 27.93 -44.60
C GLY A 785 -13.80 26.43 -44.18
N SER A 786 -12.67 25.77 -43.83
CA SER A 786 -12.68 24.40 -43.33
C SER A 786 -13.37 24.33 -41.97
N PRO A 787 -14.18 23.30 -41.67
CA PRO A 787 -14.89 23.19 -40.40
C PRO A 787 -13.91 23.12 -39.21
N GLN A 788 -14.23 23.89 -38.17
CA GLN A 788 -13.43 23.96 -36.94
C GLN A 788 -14.24 23.56 -35.71
N TRP A 789 -13.66 22.77 -34.84
CA TRP A 789 -14.22 22.36 -33.59
C TRP A 789 -13.34 22.72 -32.39
N VAL A 790 -13.93 22.87 -31.23
CA VAL A 790 -13.24 22.94 -29.94
C VAL A 790 -13.61 21.74 -29.10
N ALA A 791 -12.61 20.99 -28.68
CA ALA A 791 -12.73 19.84 -27.79
C ALA A 791 -12.34 20.26 -26.37
N LEU A 792 -13.31 20.32 -25.47
CA LEU A 792 -13.11 20.58 -24.04
C LEU A 792 -13.00 19.26 -23.30
N ALA A 793 -11.81 18.95 -22.80
CA ALA A 793 -11.52 17.75 -22.03
C ALA A 793 -11.64 18.04 -20.54
N VAL A 794 -12.60 17.39 -19.86
CA VAL A 794 -12.81 17.53 -18.40
C VAL A 794 -11.82 16.61 -17.69
N VAL A 795 -10.68 17.16 -17.27
CA VAL A 795 -9.54 16.40 -16.72
C VAL A 795 -9.14 16.79 -15.30
N GLN A 796 -9.85 17.74 -14.72
CA GLN A 796 -9.62 18.22 -13.35
C GLN A 796 -10.94 18.30 -12.61
N SER A 797 -10.95 17.97 -11.30
CA SER A 797 -12.09 18.22 -10.45
C SER A 797 -11.94 19.56 -9.74
N TYR A 798 -13.04 20.29 -9.53
CA TYR A 798 -13.07 21.62 -8.92
C TYR A 798 -13.34 21.55 -7.42
N SER A 799 -12.63 22.35 -6.65
CA SER A 799 -12.91 22.54 -5.22
C SER A 799 -13.73 23.79 -5.01
N ILE A 800 -15.01 23.62 -4.68
CA ILE A 800 -15.93 24.73 -4.35
C ILE A 800 -15.38 25.58 -3.20
N ARG A 801 -14.70 24.99 -2.23
CA ARG A 801 -14.11 25.67 -1.07
C ARG A 801 -12.96 26.59 -1.45
N ARG A 802 -12.03 26.09 -2.25
CA ARG A 802 -10.78 26.82 -2.59
C ARG A 802 -10.96 27.71 -3.81
N LYS A 803 -12.07 27.58 -4.54
CA LYS A 803 -12.33 28.23 -5.84
C LYS A 803 -11.23 28.03 -6.86
N ILE A 804 -10.56 26.89 -6.80
CA ILE A 804 -9.48 26.44 -7.69
C ILE A 804 -9.68 24.97 -8.01
N PRO A 805 -9.09 24.45 -9.08
CA PRO A 805 -9.09 23.02 -9.35
C PRO A 805 -8.48 22.23 -8.18
N ARG A 806 -9.13 21.13 -7.76
CA ARG A 806 -8.72 20.29 -6.62
C ARG A 806 -7.45 19.54 -6.90
N SER A 807 -7.19 19.20 -8.14
CA SER A 807 -6.12 18.30 -8.53
C SER A 807 -5.34 18.84 -9.71
N LYS A 808 -4.12 18.33 -9.86
CA LYS A 808 -3.41 18.39 -11.14
C LYS A 808 -4.22 17.64 -12.20
N ILE A 809 -3.92 17.86 -13.48
CA ILE A 809 -4.54 17.15 -14.59
C ILE A 809 -4.41 15.64 -14.36
N SER A 810 -5.54 14.94 -14.35
CA SER A 810 -5.59 13.48 -14.24
C SER A 810 -5.13 12.84 -15.53
N LEU A 811 -3.98 12.19 -15.53
CA LEU A 811 -3.43 11.52 -16.72
C LEU A 811 -4.34 10.40 -17.26
N PRO A 812 -4.98 9.54 -16.42
CA PRO A 812 -5.92 8.54 -16.93
C PRO A 812 -7.15 9.15 -17.62
N ASP A 813 -7.67 10.26 -17.10
CA ASP A 813 -8.81 10.94 -17.69
C ASP A 813 -8.41 11.72 -18.93
N LEU A 814 -7.20 12.29 -18.94
CA LEU A 814 -6.62 12.89 -20.15
C LEU A 814 -6.43 11.84 -21.26
N GLU A 815 -5.96 10.64 -20.95
CA GLU A 815 -5.83 9.54 -21.90
C GLU A 815 -7.20 9.19 -22.50
N ARG A 816 -8.23 9.10 -21.67
CA ARG A 816 -9.61 8.84 -22.09
C ARG A 816 -10.14 9.93 -23.02
N CYS A 817 -9.91 11.19 -22.67
CA CYS A 817 -10.29 12.34 -23.50
C CYS A 817 -9.52 12.40 -24.81
N LEU A 818 -8.21 12.12 -24.81
CA LEU A 818 -7.40 12.06 -26.02
C LEU A 818 -7.84 10.94 -26.97
N SER A 819 -8.22 9.77 -26.43
CA SER A 819 -8.78 8.67 -27.24
C SER A 819 -10.07 9.11 -27.94
N LYS A 820 -11.01 9.74 -27.22
CA LYS A 820 -12.27 10.27 -27.77
C LYS A 820 -12.03 11.37 -28.82
N ALA A 821 -11.11 12.30 -28.53
CA ALA A 821 -10.76 13.39 -29.46
C ALA A 821 -10.12 12.86 -30.75
N SER A 822 -9.22 11.90 -30.61
CA SER A 822 -8.53 11.28 -31.76
C SER A 822 -9.49 10.52 -32.64
N PHE A 823 -10.41 9.76 -32.06
CA PHE A 823 -11.44 9.06 -32.79
C PHE A 823 -12.36 10.03 -33.55
N SER A 824 -12.81 11.11 -32.88
CA SER A 824 -13.64 12.13 -33.54
C SER A 824 -12.90 12.88 -34.64
N ALA A 825 -11.63 13.21 -34.43
CA ALA A 825 -10.77 13.85 -35.42
C ALA A 825 -10.58 12.94 -36.64
N ALA A 826 -10.35 11.64 -36.45
CA ALA A 826 -10.22 10.68 -37.57
C ALA A 826 -11.52 10.57 -38.37
N GLN A 827 -12.70 10.53 -37.72
CA GLN A 827 -13.99 10.50 -38.40
C GLN A 827 -14.24 11.75 -39.27
N ASN A 828 -13.69 12.90 -38.88
CA ASN A 828 -13.86 14.16 -39.59
C ASN A 828 -12.68 14.54 -40.49
N SER A 829 -11.69 13.63 -40.63
CA SER A 829 -10.41 13.89 -41.34
C SER A 829 -9.72 15.16 -40.83
N ALA A 830 -9.80 15.44 -39.54
CA ALA A 830 -9.31 16.66 -38.92
C ALA A 830 -7.97 16.45 -38.22
N SER A 831 -7.17 17.51 -38.15
CA SER A 831 -5.97 17.55 -37.31
C SER A 831 -6.30 18.11 -35.92
N ILE A 832 -5.54 17.68 -34.89
CA ILE A 832 -5.71 18.16 -33.53
C ILE A 832 -4.62 19.19 -33.20
N HIS A 833 -5.06 20.36 -32.70
CA HIS A 833 -4.22 21.47 -32.33
C HIS A 833 -4.36 21.75 -30.82
N MET A 834 -3.25 21.74 -30.08
CA MET A 834 -3.30 21.85 -28.62
C MET A 834 -2.10 22.62 -28.04
N PRO A 835 -2.27 23.34 -26.93
CA PRO A 835 -1.14 23.88 -26.21
C PRO A 835 -0.35 22.77 -25.53
N ARG A 836 0.89 23.01 -25.19
CA ARG A 836 1.65 22.11 -24.34
C ARG A 836 1.02 22.03 -22.94
N ILE A 837 0.54 20.85 -22.58
CA ILE A 837 -0.15 20.61 -21.30
C ILE A 837 0.88 20.28 -20.21
N GLY A 838 0.65 20.74 -18.96
CA GLY A 838 1.46 20.36 -17.80
C GLY A 838 2.64 21.28 -17.48
N TYR A 839 2.73 22.47 -18.10
CA TYR A 839 3.77 23.46 -17.78
C TYR A 839 3.17 24.63 -16.98
N GLN A 840 3.04 24.45 -15.66
CA GLN A 840 2.97 25.56 -14.70
C GLN A 840 4.31 25.60 -13.95
N ASP A 841 4.75 26.80 -13.56
CA ASP A 841 6.05 27.03 -12.95
C ASP A 841 6.36 26.02 -11.84
N GLY A 842 7.36 25.17 -12.08
CA GLY A 842 7.85 24.18 -11.13
C GLY A 842 7.40 22.71 -11.32
N SER A 843 6.56 22.40 -12.33
CA SER A 843 6.20 21.00 -12.60
C SER A 843 7.27 20.29 -13.43
N ASP A 844 7.55 19.03 -13.07
CA ASP A 844 8.59 18.20 -13.68
C ASP A 844 8.39 17.97 -15.18
N ARG A 845 9.50 17.90 -15.89
CA ARG A 845 9.56 17.48 -17.30
C ARG A 845 8.96 16.09 -17.55
N SER A 846 8.78 15.29 -16.49
CA SER A 846 8.25 13.92 -16.54
C SER A 846 6.77 13.84 -16.97
N ASP A 847 5.93 14.78 -16.56
CA ASP A 847 4.49 14.77 -16.87
C ASP A 847 4.25 15.04 -18.35
N TRP A 848 5.01 15.97 -18.95
CA TRP A 848 4.94 16.24 -20.37
C TRP A 848 5.37 15.04 -21.22
N TYR A 849 6.41 14.33 -20.80
CA TYR A 849 6.88 13.15 -21.53
C TYR A 849 5.80 12.05 -21.61
N THR A 850 5.05 11.86 -20.52
CA THR A 850 3.93 10.92 -20.50
C THR A 850 2.82 11.36 -21.46
N VAL A 851 2.48 12.66 -21.48
CA VAL A 851 1.51 13.22 -22.44
C VAL A 851 2.00 13.03 -23.88
N GLU A 852 3.25 13.32 -24.17
CA GLU A 852 3.84 13.12 -25.51
C GLU A 852 3.76 11.66 -25.97
N CYS A 853 4.01 10.71 -25.09
CA CYS A 853 3.84 9.28 -25.38
C CYS A 853 2.40 8.93 -25.74
N LEU A 854 1.41 9.50 -25.03
CA LEU A 854 -0.01 9.32 -25.36
C LEU A 854 -0.37 9.93 -26.71
N LEU A 855 0.14 11.13 -27.02
CA LEU A 855 -0.10 11.75 -28.32
C LEU A 855 0.45 10.91 -29.47
N ARG A 856 1.67 10.39 -29.35
CA ARG A 856 2.29 9.50 -30.36
C ARG A 856 1.52 8.18 -30.49
N LYS A 857 1.06 7.61 -29.39
CA LYS A 857 0.20 6.40 -29.36
C LYS A 857 -1.06 6.63 -30.20
N TYR A 858 -1.83 7.68 -29.91
CA TYR A 858 -3.09 7.93 -30.58
C TYR A 858 -2.94 8.49 -31.99
N ALA A 859 -1.86 9.22 -32.28
CA ALA A 859 -1.51 9.59 -33.66
C ALA A 859 -1.34 8.33 -34.55
N SER A 860 -0.59 7.35 -34.07
CA SER A 860 -0.37 6.08 -34.77
C SER A 860 -1.63 5.24 -34.89
N VAL A 861 -2.42 5.11 -33.80
CA VAL A 861 -3.65 4.28 -33.78
C VAL A 861 -4.72 4.79 -34.73
N TYR A 862 -4.91 6.11 -34.79
CA TYR A 862 -5.99 6.71 -35.58
C TYR A 862 -5.51 7.38 -36.88
N GLY A 863 -4.20 7.39 -37.16
CA GLY A 863 -3.63 7.98 -38.36
C GLY A 863 -3.79 9.50 -38.50
N ILE A 864 -3.82 10.22 -37.33
CA ILE A 864 -4.09 11.65 -37.28
C ILE A 864 -2.83 12.49 -37.00
N LYS A 865 -2.89 13.76 -37.35
CA LYS A 865 -1.81 14.72 -37.08
C LYS A 865 -2.12 15.50 -35.80
N PHE A 866 -1.16 15.55 -34.88
CA PHE A 866 -1.20 16.42 -33.70
C PHE A 866 -0.23 17.57 -33.89
N PHE A 867 -0.68 18.80 -33.61
CA PHE A 867 0.13 20.00 -33.56
C PHE A 867 0.16 20.54 -32.14
N VAL A 868 1.34 20.50 -31.50
CA VAL A 868 1.57 20.98 -30.14
C VAL A 868 2.25 22.34 -30.20
N TYR A 869 1.62 23.35 -29.63
CA TYR A 869 2.05 24.73 -29.74
C TYR A 869 2.89 25.18 -28.57
N TYR A 870 4.02 25.84 -28.87
CA TYR A 870 4.84 26.56 -27.91
C TYR A 870 4.54 28.05 -28.02
N TYR A 871 4.11 28.65 -26.91
CA TYR A 871 3.87 30.07 -26.82
C TYR A 871 5.18 30.79 -26.54
N ARG A 872 5.62 31.66 -27.46
CA ARG A 872 6.75 32.57 -27.22
C ARG A 872 6.17 33.87 -26.68
N ARG A 873 6.44 34.23 -25.42
CA ARG A 873 6.21 35.60 -24.95
C ARG A 873 7.04 36.52 -25.86
N SER A 874 6.38 37.42 -26.58
CA SER A 874 7.06 38.56 -27.20
C SER A 874 7.68 39.37 -26.08
N THR A 875 8.99 39.43 -26.07
CA THR A 875 9.79 40.34 -25.24
C THR A 875 9.41 41.79 -25.51
#